data_b6028466bd60b29a9e5f4aab9fd68d9d
#
_entry.id   b6028466bd60b29a9e5f4aab9fd68d9d
#
_cell.length_a   1.000
_cell.length_b   1.000
_cell.length_c   1.000
_cell.angle_alpha   90.00
_cell.angle_beta   90.00
_cell.angle_gamma   90.00
#
_symmetry.space_group_name_H-M   'P 1'
#
loop_
_entity.id
_entity.type
_entity.pdbx_description
1 polymer ?
#
loop_
_entity_poly.entity_id
_entity_poly.type
_entity_poly.pdbx_seq_one_letter_code
_entity_poly.pdbx_strand_id
1 'polypeptide(L)'
;MLITFIFFDKKSKYNGNEKKFVCVIENINILETKLSLDLECKEKVKGTYYFKDDTEKESFAKKYKIGSVIEINGYLNLIENLKAPNVFDYKMYAKAKGMFYHIKLESFKYLSENNYYVYKLKNIILEKITKYKSYPYLKYFFLKDKSSIDESTLYRYKSLGIMQVLSLSSSFFMLYISKILKKNSVLKDVSVITILYVMFKVTESISFQRSLIYAIILIINRNLKLKISIYKLIIYMIIFLLIINPYNVFLNSFYYCTIISSFVIILRKKIYQKKNFLSRSLYISFVTFLAAIPLNIYFQFELNILSPVYNAFLYPLFTYIIMPVSILSVFMPELDLVAFALLKLFGSLSVMLLKIPTNFIFIKPSILIVSLYYFLIVFALKNKKVFLIFILFLILHNNFNRIFPSTYVLVLDVGQADSILIHHNNKNILIDTGGSINGSKLYSANNFLISLFKSLGISKIDAIILSHGDYDHMGESINLVEKFKIDKVIFNCGNYNDLENKLISILDDKKIKYYSCIKELNLNKYKLKFLNTREYDNENDNSNVIYTELNGYKFLFMGDAGISKEKDILEKYNLANIDFFKVGHHGSKTSSDKKFIDEIKPKYSIISVGKNNRYGHPNKEVLDTLNDSKIYRTDQDGSIMFKIKKDKLQIETCSP
;
A
#
# COMPACT_ATOMS: atom_id res chain seq x y z
N MET A 1 -13.08 18.39 -15.33
CA MET A 1 -12.46 17.07 -15.20
C MET A 1 -12.74 16.19 -16.42
N LEU A 2 -13.99 15.90 -16.80
CA LEU A 2 -14.31 15.11 -18.01
C LEU A 2 -13.68 15.71 -19.28
N ILE A 3 -13.76 17.01 -19.49
CA ILE A 3 -13.23 17.72 -20.68
C ILE A 3 -11.70 17.57 -20.79
N THR A 4 -10.97 17.66 -19.68
CA THR A 4 -9.50 17.48 -19.66
C THR A 4 -9.09 16.04 -19.96
N PHE A 5 -9.87 15.04 -19.56
CA PHE A 5 -9.62 13.63 -19.89
C PHE A 5 -9.82 13.35 -21.37
N ILE A 6 -10.83 13.96 -22.01
CA ILE A 6 -11.12 13.76 -23.45
C ILE A 6 -9.99 14.37 -24.31
N PHE A 7 -9.45 15.54 -23.93
CA PHE A 7 -8.42 16.23 -24.72
C PHE A 7 -6.97 15.83 -24.40
N PHE A 8 -6.70 15.21 -23.25
CA PHE A 8 -5.34 14.85 -22.79
C PHE A 8 -5.19 13.38 -22.44
N ASP A 9 -5.94 12.49 -23.11
CA ASP A 9 -5.82 11.06 -22.81
C ASP A 9 -4.42 10.56 -23.19
N LYS A 10 -3.62 10.25 -22.16
CA LYS A 10 -2.30 9.65 -22.35
C LYS A 10 -2.48 8.21 -22.82
N LYS A 11 -1.97 7.93 -24.01
CA LYS A 11 -1.89 6.60 -24.59
C LYS A 11 -0.44 6.12 -24.59
N SER A 12 -0.24 4.82 -24.50
CA SER A 12 1.07 4.24 -24.68
C SER A 12 1.62 4.46 -26.08
N LYS A 13 2.94 4.58 -26.18
CA LYS A 13 3.70 4.59 -27.44
C LYS A 13 4.12 3.18 -27.87
N TYR A 14 3.79 2.16 -27.08
CA TYR A 14 4.05 0.75 -27.35
C TYR A 14 2.75 0.02 -27.69
N ASN A 15 2.86 -1.00 -28.52
CA ASN A 15 1.75 -1.87 -28.90
C ASN A 15 1.63 -3.14 -28.01
N GLY A 16 2.62 -3.37 -27.14
CA GLY A 16 2.64 -4.51 -26.22
C GLY A 16 3.41 -5.74 -26.71
N ASN A 17 3.77 -5.80 -28.00
CA ASN A 17 4.45 -6.94 -28.62
C ASN A 17 5.96 -6.75 -28.82
N GLU A 18 6.46 -5.58 -28.46
CA GLU A 18 7.87 -5.27 -28.61
C GLU A 18 8.72 -6.10 -27.65
N LYS A 19 9.88 -6.56 -28.16
CA LYS A 19 10.84 -7.37 -27.39
C LYS A 19 12.20 -6.67 -27.20
N LYS A 20 12.50 -5.65 -28.01
CA LYS A 20 13.77 -4.91 -27.94
C LYS A 20 13.51 -3.44 -27.63
N PHE A 21 14.27 -2.89 -26.69
CA PHE A 21 14.11 -1.52 -26.19
C PHE A 21 15.47 -0.87 -26.03
N VAL A 22 15.56 0.41 -26.42
CA VAL A 22 16.70 1.26 -26.05
C VAL A 22 16.21 2.26 -25.04
N CYS A 23 16.83 2.25 -23.85
CA CYS A 23 16.36 3.00 -22.70
C CYS A 23 17.50 3.65 -21.94
N VAL A 24 17.19 4.77 -21.28
CA VAL A 24 18.07 5.42 -20.32
C VAL A 24 17.67 5.02 -18.91
N ILE A 25 18.64 4.69 -18.07
CA ILE A 25 18.40 4.38 -16.67
C ILE A 25 18.17 5.68 -15.89
N GLU A 26 16.97 5.89 -15.35
CA GLU A 26 16.62 7.03 -14.49
C GLU A 26 16.89 6.78 -13.01
N ASN A 27 16.70 5.51 -12.57
CA ASN A 27 16.97 5.08 -11.19
C ASN A 27 17.31 3.59 -11.12
N ILE A 28 18.15 3.23 -10.15
CA ILE A 28 18.60 1.85 -9.91
C ILE A 28 18.26 1.47 -8.48
N ASN A 29 17.57 0.35 -8.31
CA ASN A 29 17.30 -0.24 -7.02
C ASN A 29 17.65 -1.73 -7.04
N ILE A 30 18.74 -2.08 -6.34
CA ILE A 30 19.24 -3.44 -6.22
C ILE A 30 18.73 -4.02 -4.90
N LEU A 31 17.93 -5.06 -4.98
CA LEU A 31 17.51 -5.91 -3.87
C LEU A 31 18.37 -7.17 -3.85
N GLU A 32 18.18 -8.06 -2.88
CA GLU A 32 19.03 -9.25 -2.71
C GLU A 32 19.27 -10.01 -4.02
N THR A 33 18.21 -10.45 -4.69
CA THR A 33 18.28 -11.21 -5.96
C THR A 33 17.66 -10.47 -7.14
N LYS A 34 17.05 -9.28 -6.90
CA LYS A 34 16.23 -8.59 -7.88
C LYS A 34 16.74 -7.19 -8.16
N LEU A 35 16.88 -6.86 -9.44
CA LEU A 35 17.12 -5.50 -9.95
C LEU A 35 15.79 -4.87 -10.34
N SER A 36 15.55 -3.67 -9.87
CA SER A 36 14.43 -2.83 -10.31
C SER A 36 14.97 -1.52 -10.88
N LEU A 37 14.65 -1.24 -12.13
CA LEU A 37 15.08 -0.06 -12.87
C LEU A 37 13.88 0.83 -13.19
N ASP A 38 14.01 2.14 -12.95
CA ASP A 38 13.14 3.10 -13.58
C ASP A 38 13.84 3.54 -14.89
N LEU A 39 13.13 3.39 -16.02
CA LEU A 39 13.69 3.50 -17.36
C LEU A 39 12.91 4.55 -18.16
N GLU A 40 13.64 5.38 -18.91
CA GLU A 40 13.10 6.27 -19.94
C GLU A 40 13.44 5.70 -21.31
N CYS A 41 12.45 5.11 -21.96
CA CYS A 41 12.53 4.57 -23.31
C CYS A 41 11.73 5.49 -24.28
N LYS A 42 10.84 4.95 -25.14
CA LYS A 42 9.83 5.78 -25.84
C LYS A 42 8.86 6.43 -24.85
N GLU A 43 8.64 5.77 -23.72
CA GLU A 43 7.86 6.25 -22.57
C GLU A 43 8.53 5.75 -21.27
N LYS A 44 8.09 6.26 -20.12
CA LYS A 44 8.59 5.76 -18.84
C LYS A 44 8.08 4.35 -18.60
N VAL A 45 8.97 3.45 -18.21
CA VAL A 45 8.65 2.05 -17.87
C VAL A 45 9.45 1.63 -16.66
N LYS A 46 8.94 0.63 -15.94
CA LYS A 46 9.67 0.01 -14.85
C LYS A 46 10.20 -1.34 -15.29
N GLY A 47 11.51 -1.52 -15.25
CA GLY A 47 12.18 -2.76 -15.60
C GLY A 47 12.45 -3.62 -14.37
N THR A 48 12.32 -4.95 -14.52
CA THR A 48 12.68 -5.92 -13.49
C THR A 48 13.54 -7.02 -14.08
N TYR A 49 14.64 -7.34 -13.38
CA TYR A 49 15.57 -8.42 -13.73
C TYR A 49 15.91 -9.22 -12.47
N TYR A 50 16.17 -10.50 -12.59
CA TYR A 50 16.62 -11.36 -11.51
C TYR A 50 18.05 -11.80 -11.79
N PHE A 51 18.98 -11.45 -10.91
CA PHE A 51 20.37 -11.87 -11.01
C PHE A 51 20.48 -13.37 -10.86
N LYS A 52 21.39 -13.97 -11.63
CA LYS A 52 21.70 -15.41 -11.55
C LYS A 52 22.54 -15.72 -10.31
N ASP A 53 23.45 -14.81 -9.98
CA ASP A 53 24.38 -14.93 -8.86
C ASP A 53 24.84 -13.53 -8.37
N ASP A 54 25.59 -13.51 -7.28
CA ASP A 54 26.13 -12.28 -6.70
C ASP A 54 27.24 -11.66 -7.56
N THR A 55 27.94 -12.43 -8.39
CA THR A 55 29.01 -11.93 -9.29
C THR A 55 28.42 -11.09 -10.41
N GLU A 56 27.28 -11.49 -10.97
CA GLU A 56 26.54 -10.71 -11.96
C GLU A 56 26.03 -9.39 -11.33
N LYS A 57 25.53 -9.43 -10.10
CA LYS A 57 25.05 -8.27 -9.34
C LYS A 57 26.18 -7.25 -9.11
N GLU A 58 27.36 -7.72 -8.69
CA GLU A 58 28.53 -6.85 -8.51
C GLU A 58 29.02 -6.24 -9.82
N SER A 59 29.07 -7.03 -10.88
CA SER A 59 29.47 -6.55 -12.21
C SER A 59 28.48 -5.49 -12.72
N PHE A 60 27.18 -5.68 -12.50
CA PHE A 60 26.17 -4.67 -12.81
C PHE A 60 26.41 -3.37 -12.05
N ALA A 61 26.59 -3.46 -10.72
CA ALA A 61 26.79 -2.29 -9.87
C ALA A 61 28.04 -1.46 -10.23
N LYS A 62 29.09 -2.12 -10.74
CA LYS A 62 30.33 -1.46 -11.22
C LYS A 62 30.15 -0.77 -12.58
N LYS A 63 29.37 -1.39 -13.47
CA LYS A 63 29.30 -0.98 -14.89
C LYS A 63 28.18 0.00 -15.19
N TYR A 64 27.02 -0.11 -14.53
CA TYR A 64 25.84 0.67 -14.88
C TYR A 64 25.56 1.76 -13.86
N LYS A 65 25.32 2.98 -14.36
CA LYS A 65 24.99 4.17 -13.55
C LYS A 65 23.68 4.81 -14.03
N ILE A 66 23.14 5.73 -13.28
CA ILE A 66 22.03 6.58 -13.72
C ILE A 66 22.50 7.36 -14.96
N GLY A 67 21.68 7.37 -16.01
CA GLY A 67 22.03 7.96 -17.30
C GLY A 67 22.70 6.98 -18.28
N SER A 68 23.02 5.74 -17.89
CA SER A 68 23.49 4.72 -18.82
C SER A 68 22.37 4.42 -19.83
N VAL A 69 22.72 4.43 -21.13
CA VAL A 69 21.85 3.99 -22.21
C VAL A 69 22.08 2.50 -22.41
N ILE A 70 21.01 1.73 -22.33
CA ILE A 70 21.06 0.26 -22.43
C ILE A 70 20.10 -0.24 -23.50
N GLU A 71 20.52 -1.26 -24.21
CA GLU A 71 19.64 -2.08 -25.03
C GLU A 71 19.10 -3.23 -24.19
N ILE A 72 17.81 -3.44 -24.19
CA ILE A 72 17.11 -4.42 -23.38
C ILE A 72 16.38 -5.39 -24.31
N ASN A 73 16.52 -6.69 -24.04
CA ASN A 73 15.61 -7.72 -24.54
C ASN A 73 14.69 -8.14 -23.39
N GLY A 74 13.39 -8.21 -23.65
CA GLY A 74 12.40 -8.55 -22.63
C GLY A 74 10.97 -8.43 -23.11
N TYR A 75 10.03 -8.59 -22.21
CA TYR A 75 8.59 -8.57 -22.50
C TYR A 75 7.89 -7.45 -21.75
N LEU A 76 6.94 -6.82 -22.45
CA LEU A 76 6.03 -5.82 -21.88
C LEU A 76 4.86 -6.52 -21.16
N ASN A 77 4.67 -6.18 -19.91
CA ASN A 77 3.50 -6.56 -19.13
C ASN A 77 2.66 -5.32 -18.87
N LEU A 78 1.39 -5.35 -19.27
CA LEU A 78 0.46 -4.25 -19.02
C LEU A 78 0.31 -4.03 -17.51
N ILE A 79 0.29 -2.76 -17.09
CA ILE A 79 0.02 -2.42 -15.69
C ILE A 79 -1.46 -2.58 -15.42
N GLU A 80 -1.80 -3.55 -14.58
CA GLU A 80 -3.15 -3.81 -14.09
C GLU A 80 -3.28 -3.45 -12.61
N ASN A 81 -4.51 -3.19 -12.17
CA ASN A 81 -4.82 -3.02 -10.75
C ASN A 81 -4.96 -4.39 -10.07
N LEU A 82 -4.75 -4.41 -8.76
CA LEU A 82 -5.23 -5.51 -7.94
C LEU A 82 -6.76 -5.56 -8.02
N LYS A 83 -7.31 -6.74 -8.21
CA LYS A 83 -8.74 -6.96 -8.37
C LYS A 83 -9.39 -7.26 -7.01
N ALA A 84 -9.38 -6.29 -6.10
CA ALA A 84 -9.99 -6.40 -4.78
C ALA A 84 -10.67 -5.08 -4.37
N PRO A 85 -11.64 -5.12 -3.42
CA PRO A 85 -12.34 -3.91 -3.02
C PRO A 85 -11.39 -2.91 -2.35
N ASN A 86 -11.65 -1.62 -2.59
CA ASN A 86 -10.95 -0.50 -1.93
C ASN A 86 -9.43 -0.40 -2.14
N VAL A 87 -8.85 -1.19 -3.02
CA VAL A 87 -7.41 -1.13 -3.31
C VAL A 87 -6.99 0.18 -3.97
N PHE A 88 -5.70 0.45 -3.90
CA PHE A 88 -5.09 1.61 -4.55
C PHE A 88 -5.09 1.42 -6.07
N ASP A 89 -5.56 2.44 -6.80
CA ASP A 89 -5.56 2.44 -8.28
C ASP A 89 -4.15 2.66 -8.82
N TYR A 90 -3.37 1.57 -8.88
CA TYR A 90 -1.99 1.60 -9.35
C TYR A 90 -1.89 1.90 -10.84
N LYS A 91 -2.86 1.47 -11.64
CA LYS A 91 -2.92 1.75 -13.09
C LYS A 91 -3.01 3.25 -13.35
N MET A 92 -3.93 3.95 -12.69
CA MET A 92 -4.06 5.40 -12.85
C MET A 92 -2.90 6.18 -12.23
N TYR A 93 -2.34 5.70 -11.12
CA TYR A 93 -1.11 6.24 -10.55
C TYR A 93 0.09 6.12 -11.51
N ALA A 94 0.27 4.97 -12.14
CA ALA A 94 1.32 4.74 -13.13
C ALA A 94 1.12 5.61 -14.38
N LYS A 95 -0.11 5.68 -14.88
CA LYS A 95 -0.50 6.57 -15.99
C LYS A 95 -0.22 8.04 -15.70
N ALA A 96 -0.44 8.48 -14.44
CA ALA A 96 -0.08 9.83 -14.00
C ALA A 96 1.43 10.10 -14.13
N LYS A 97 2.26 9.07 -13.95
CA LYS A 97 3.72 9.11 -14.14
C LYS A 97 4.17 8.84 -15.57
N GLY A 98 3.24 8.58 -16.50
CA GLY A 98 3.54 8.27 -17.89
C GLY A 98 4.02 6.83 -18.12
N MET A 99 3.67 5.92 -17.21
CA MET A 99 3.98 4.48 -17.28
C MET A 99 2.71 3.70 -17.63
N PHE A 100 2.80 2.81 -18.63
CA PHE A 100 1.70 1.94 -19.04
C PHE A 100 2.08 0.46 -18.93
N TYR A 101 3.38 0.17 -19.02
CA TYR A 101 3.92 -1.18 -19.01
C TYR A 101 5.03 -1.33 -17.97
N HIS A 102 5.20 -2.56 -17.49
CA HIS A 102 6.41 -3.05 -16.87
C HIS A 102 7.19 -3.91 -17.87
N ILE A 103 8.52 -3.81 -17.89
CA ILE A 103 9.37 -4.70 -18.67
C ILE A 103 9.93 -5.78 -17.75
N LYS A 104 9.70 -7.04 -18.11
CA LYS A 104 10.48 -8.16 -17.55
C LYS A 104 11.71 -8.32 -18.45
N LEU A 105 12.87 -7.95 -17.93
CA LEU A 105 14.15 -8.05 -18.64
C LEU A 105 14.62 -9.49 -18.68
N GLU A 106 15.08 -9.95 -19.84
CA GLU A 106 15.78 -11.22 -20.02
C GLU A 106 17.28 -10.99 -20.13
N SER A 107 17.68 -9.95 -20.86
CA SER A 107 19.07 -9.52 -20.99
C SER A 107 19.15 -8.03 -21.29
N PHE A 108 20.31 -7.46 -21.01
CA PHE A 108 20.58 -6.05 -21.31
C PHE A 108 22.05 -5.83 -21.64
N LYS A 109 22.31 -4.85 -22.50
CA LYS A 109 23.66 -4.51 -22.98
C LYS A 109 23.86 -2.99 -22.83
N TYR A 110 25.03 -2.60 -22.32
CA TYR A 110 25.46 -1.21 -22.27
C TYR A 110 25.74 -0.68 -23.68
N LEU A 111 25.23 0.47 -24.03
CA LEU A 111 25.47 1.16 -25.32
C LEU A 111 26.36 2.38 -25.13
N SER A 112 25.92 3.34 -24.29
CA SER A 112 26.60 4.63 -24.11
C SER A 112 26.14 5.31 -22.81
N GLU A 113 26.65 6.51 -22.51
CA GLU A 113 26.14 7.38 -21.46
C GLU A 113 25.34 8.55 -22.02
N ASN A 114 24.24 8.89 -21.36
CA ASN A 114 23.47 10.09 -21.67
C ASN A 114 24.08 11.29 -20.94
N ASN A 115 24.44 12.32 -21.71
CA ASN A 115 25.11 13.53 -21.21
C ASN A 115 24.17 14.54 -20.52
N TYR A 116 22.90 14.19 -20.27
CA TYR A 116 21.96 15.10 -19.63
C TYR A 116 22.41 15.47 -18.21
N TYR A 117 22.50 16.76 -17.95
CA TYR A 117 23.10 17.31 -16.71
C TYR A 117 22.44 16.77 -15.42
N VAL A 118 21.15 16.43 -15.47
CA VAL A 118 20.43 15.87 -14.29
C VAL A 118 20.98 14.51 -13.89
N TYR A 119 21.29 13.64 -14.85
CA TYR A 119 21.88 12.32 -14.58
C TYR A 119 23.28 12.43 -13.99
N LYS A 120 24.10 13.35 -14.55
CA LYS A 120 25.43 13.65 -14.00
C LYS A 120 25.32 14.15 -12.55
N LEU A 121 24.38 15.07 -12.28
CA LEU A 121 24.17 15.60 -10.93
C LEU A 121 23.68 14.51 -9.97
N LYS A 122 22.76 13.64 -10.38
CA LYS A 122 22.30 12.48 -9.57
C LYS A 122 23.48 11.56 -9.22
N ASN A 123 24.35 11.24 -10.18
CA ASN A 123 25.52 10.39 -9.96
C ASN A 123 26.53 11.03 -9.00
N ILE A 124 26.87 12.32 -9.18
CA ILE A 124 27.75 13.06 -8.27
C ILE A 124 27.21 13.01 -6.84
N ILE A 125 25.90 13.26 -6.67
CA ILE A 125 25.26 13.19 -5.37
C ILE A 125 25.40 11.77 -4.79
N LEU A 126 25.05 10.72 -5.56
CA LEU A 126 25.12 9.33 -5.11
C LEU A 126 26.54 8.93 -4.72
N GLU A 127 27.53 9.18 -5.58
CA GLU A 127 28.93 8.85 -5.32
C GLU A 127 29.44 9.52 -4.03
N LYS A 128 28.95 10.75 -3.75
CA LYS A 128 29.33 11.48 -2.54
C LYS A 128 28.68 10.92 -1.29
N ILE A 129 27.38 10.56 -1.35
CA ILE A 129 26.61 10.16 -0.16
C ILE A 129 26.70 8.67 0.18
N THR A 130 27.06 7.78 -0.76
CA THR A 130 27.09 6.31 -0.54
C THR A 130 28.07 5.86 0.53
N LYS A 131 29.09 6.64 0.83
CA LYS A 131 30.12 6.34 1.86
C LYS A 131 29.67 6.66 3.29
N TYR A 132 28.54 7.34 3.48
CA TYR A 132 28.06 7.79 4.79
C TYR A 132 27.11 6.75 5.42
N LYS A 133 27.16 6.61 6.75
CA LYS A 133 26.22 5.77 7.52
C LYS A 133 24.79 6.28 7.45
N SER A 134 24.60 7.60 7.30
CA SER A 134 23.31 8.27 7.10
C SER A 134 22.79 8.18 5.66
N TYR A 135 23.45 7.44 4.75
CA TYR A 135 23.12 7.30 3.34
C TYR A 135 21.63 7.10 3.03
N PRO A 136 20.86 6.21 3.70
CA PRO A 136 19.46 5.99 3.36
C PRO A 136 18.61 7.25 3.45
N TYR A 137 18.87 8.08 4.45
CA TYR A 137 18.16 9.35 4.64
C TYR A 137 18.69 10.45 3.72
N LEU A 138 20.00 10.52 3.48
CA LEU A 138 20.61 11.45 2.51
C LEU A 138 20.06 11.19 1.10
N LYS A 139 19.99 9.92 0.67
CA LYS A 139 19.37 9.52 -0.61
C LYS A 139 17.93 10.05 -0.71
N TYR A 140 17.16 9.90 0.37
CA TYR A 140 15.81 10.43 0.41
C TYR A 140 15.75 11.97 0.39
N PHE A 141 16.63 12.66 1.09
CA PHE A 141 16.62 14.13 1.13
C PHE A 141 16.96 14.74 -0.24
N PHE A 142 17.97 14.22 -0.92
CA PHE A 142 18.44 14.75 -2.19
C PHE A 142 17.68 14.25 -3.40
N LEU A 143 17.30 12.96 -3.42
CA LEU A 143 16.73 12.29 -4.59
C LEU A 143 15.26 11.88 -4.42
N LYS A 144 14.67 12.03 -3.23
CA LYS A 144 13.34 11.53 -2.88
C LYS A 144 13.17 10.02 -3.05
N ASP A 145 14.26 9.29 -3.06
CA ASP A 145 14.27 7.85 -3.14
C ASP A 145 14.33 7.23 -1.74
N LYS A 146 13.25 6.53 -1.37
CA LYS A 146 13.10 5.86 -0.07
C LYS A 146 13.47 4.38 -0.10
N SER A 147 13.97 3.88 -1.22
CA SER A 147 14.26 2.44 -1.42
C SER A 147 15.28 1.86 -0.43
N SER A 148 16.17 2.71 0.08
CA SER A 148 17.20 2.35 1.06
C SER A 148 16.74 2.49 2.52
N ILE A 149 15.55 3.06 2.79
CA ILE A 149 15.00 3.14 4.15
C ILE A 149 14.22 1.85 4.42
N ASP A 150 14.51 1.25 5.56
CA ASP A 150 13.85 0.02 5.99
C ASP A 150 12.31 0.14 6.01
N GLU A 151 11.62 -0.88 5.47
CA GLU A 151 10.16 -0.90 5.38
C GLU A 151 9.49 -0.80 6.75
N SER A 152 10.08 -1.39 7.80
CA SER A 152 9.57 -1.31 9.16
C SER A 152 9.61 0.13 9.69
N THR A 153 10.64 0.89 9.34
CA THR A 153 10.77 2.31 9.68
C THR A 153 9.71 3.15 8.97
N LEU A 154 9.49 2.92 7.67
CA LEU A 154 8.43 3.60 6.92
C LEU A 154 7.03 3.28 7.48
N TYR A 155 6.79 2.03 7.84
CA TYR A 155 5.54 1.60 8.48
C TYR A 155 5.33 2.32 9.83
N ARG A 156 6.35 2.38 10.70
CA ARG A 156 6.29 3.11 11.98
C ARG A 156 5.94 4.59 11.79
N TYR A 157 6.62 5.28 10.89
CA TYR A 157 6.37 6.69 10.64
C TYR A 157 4.96 6.94 10.07
N LYS A 158 4.47 6.02 9.24
CA LYS A 158 3.10 6.06 8.74
C LYS A 158 2.08 5.88 9.88
N SER A 159 2.26 4.86 10.72
CA SER A 159 1.34 4.55 11.84
C SER A 159 1.33 5.64 12.91
N LEU A 160 2.45 6.32 13.15
CA LEU A 160 2.54 7.47 14.06
C LEU A 160 1.97 8.77 13.45
N GLY A 161 1.67 8.79 12.16
CA GLY A 161 1.24 10.00 11.44
C GLY A 161 2.35 11.05 11.30
N ILE A 162 3.63 10.62 11.31
CA ILE A 162 4.81 11.50 11.18
C ILE A 162 5.51 11.38 9.82
N MET A 163 4.92 10.70 8.83
CA MET A 163 5.50 10.57 7.48
C MET A 163 5.85 11.91 6.83
N GLN A 164 5.15 12.97 7.20
CA GLN A 164 5.45 14.32 6.74
C GLN A 164 6.86 14.80 7.15
N VAL A 165 7.45 14.25 8.22
CA VAL A 165 8.83 14.51 8.63
C VAL A 165 9.79 14.19 7.48
N LEU A 166 9.59 13.08 6.77
CA LEU A 166 10.38 12.75 5.59
C LEU A 166 10.06 13.64 4.39
N SER A 167 8.82 14.14 4.25
CA SER A 167 8.43 14.98 3.10
C SER A 167 8.94 16.42 3.16
N LEU A 168 9.61 16.78 4.24
CA LEU A 168 9.96 18.13 4.66
C LEU A 168 10.94 18.91 3.78
N SER A 169 11.73 18.24 2.96
CA SER A 169 12.72 18.96 2.15
C SER A 169 12.11 20.11 1.34
N SER A 170 10.89 19.95 0.80
CA SER A 170 10.22 21.03 0.07
C SER A 170 9.65 22.12 0.98
N SER A 171 9.14 21.75 2.17
CA SER A 171 8.60 22.72 3.14
C SER A 171 9.70 23.53 3.83
N PHE A 172 10.85 22.89 4.10
CA PHE A 172 12.04 23.57 4.60
C PHE A 172 12.53 24.63 3.59
N PHE A 173 12.63 24.27 2.32
CA PHE A 173 12.95 25.23 1.26
C PHE A 173 11.92 26.36 1.20
N MET A 174 10.62 26.07 1.33
CA MET A 174 9.57 27.09 1.32
C MET A 174 9.67 28.08 2.48
N LEU A 175 10.03 27.65 3.68
CA LEU A 175 10.25 28.55 4.82
C LEU A 175 11.42 29.50 4.57
N TYR A 176 12.53 28.99 4.05
CA TYR A 176 13.70 29.81 3.66
C TYR A 176 13.36 30.75 2.50
N ILE A 177 12.71 30.24 1.47
CA ILE A 177 12.27 31.00 0.30
C ILE A 177 11.36 32.15 0.72
N SER A 178 10.39 31.92 1.62
CA SER A 178 9.50 32.97 2.09
C SER A 178 10.22 34.09 2.83
N LYS A 179 11.36 33.81 3.50
CA LYS A 179 12.22 34.81 4.12
C LYS A 179 13.08 35.56 3.09
N ILE A 180 13.61 34.84 2.12
CA ILE A 180 14.45 35.39 1.04
C ILE A 180 13.65 36.30 0.12
N LEU A 181 12.42 35.89 -0.26
CA LEU A 181 11.53 36.64 -1.14
C LEU A 181 10.95 37.93 -0.51
N LYS A 182 11.14 38.17 0.79
CA LYS A 182 10.71 39.43 1.42
C LYS A 182 11.50 40.67 0.98
N LYS A 183 12.71 40.50 0.48
CA LYS A 183 13.54 41.61 -0.05
C LYS A 183 13.44 41.60 -1.58
N ASN A 184 13.02 42.71 -2.17
CA ASN A 184 12.96 42.90 -3.62
C ASN A 184 14.36 42.85 -4.23
N SER A 185 14.71 41.75 -4.87
CA SER A 185 15.97 41.59 -5.60
C SER A 185 15.76 40.53 -6.68
N VAL A 186 15.93 40.95 -7.93
CA VAL A 186 15.82 40.07 -9.10
C VAL A 186 16.76 38.86 -8.98
N LEU A 187 17.98 39.06 -8.49
CA LEU A 187 18.97 37.99 -8.29
C LEU A 187 18.44 36.88 -7.35
N LYS A 188 17.77 37.30 -6.25
CA LYS A 188 17.18 36.34 -5.29
C LYS A 188 16.01 35.58 -5.89
N ASP A 189 15.17 36.24 -6.67
CA ASP A 189 14.04 35.61 -7.34
C ASP A 189 14.52 34.54 -8.33
N VAL A 190 15.51 34.88 -9.17
CA VAL A 190 16.13 33.97 -10.12
C VAL A 190 16.77 32.79 -9.37
N SER A 191 17.54 33.05 -8.31
CA SER A 191 18.18 31.97 -7.53
C SER A 191 17.16 31.00 -6.95
N VAL A 192 16.05 31.50 -6.39
CA VAL A 192 14.98 30.67 -5.84
C VAL A 192 14.32 29.81 -6.92
N ILE A 193 13.99 30.40 -8.07
CA ILE A 193 13.38 29.67 -9.20
C ILE A 193 14.35 28.59 -9.69
N THR A 194 15.63 28.92 -9.86
CA THR A 194 16.66 27.99 -10.34
C THR A 194 16.82 26.81 -9.38
N ILE A 195 16.95 27.07 -8.06
CA ILE A 195 17.06 26.00 -7.06
C ILE A 195 15.83 25.09 -7.09
N LEU A 196 14.63 25.65 -7.07
CA LEU A 196 13.40 24.87 -7.11
C LEU A 196 13.26 24.07 -8.41
N TYR A 197 13.66 24.65 -9.53
CA TYR A 197 13.63 23.99 -10.83
C TYR A 197 14.59 22.79 -10.88
N VAL A 198 15.84 22.98 -10.42
CA VAL A 198 16.83 21.90 -10.33
C VAL A 198 16.35 20.80 -9.40
N MET A 199 15.86 21.15 -8.21
CA MET A 199 15.32 20.17 -7.26
C MET A 199 14.10 19.41 -7.82
N PHE A 200 13.23 20.11 -8.56
CA PHE A 200 12.12 19.45 -9.26
C PHE A 200 12.63 18.47 -10.32
N LYS A 201 13.61 18.86 -11.15
CA LYS A 201 14.16 17.99 -12.20
C LYS A 201 14.90 16.78 -11.61
N VAL A 202 15.63 16.95 -10.53
CA VAL A 202 16.36 15.86 -9.86
C VAL A 202 15.42 14.87 -9.17
N THR A 203 14.34 15.37 -8.54
CA THR A 203 13.46 14.53 -7.68
C THR A 203 12.15 14.14 -8.34
N GLU A 204 11.75 14.81 -9.41
CA GLU A 204 10.43 14.70 -10.06
C GLU A 204 9.23 14.79 -9.08
N SER A 205 9.46 15.42 -7.93
CA SER A 205 8.49 15.49 -6.85
C SER A 205 7.42 16.55 -7.10
N ILE A 206 6.14 16.18 -7.00
CA ILE A 206 5.02 17.11 -7.09
C ILE A 206 5.10 18.23 -6.03
N SER A 207 5.74 17.98 -4.89
CA SER A 207 5.95 18.99 -3.85
C SER A 207 6.90 20.10 -4.30
N PHE A 208 7.96 19.78 -5.02
CA PHE A 208 8.87 20.80 -5.60
C PHE A 208 8.23 21.49 -6.80
N GLN A 209 7.51 20.75 -7.66
CA GLN A 209 6.76 21.34 -8.77
C GLN A 209 5.75 22.38 -8.27
N ARG A 210 4.96 22.03 -7.24
CA ARG A 210 4.03 22.96 -6.58
C ARG A 210 4.75 24.20 -6.04
N SER A 211 5.89 24.00 -5.34
CA SER A 211 6.64 25.09 -4.74
C SER A 211 7.22 26.04 -5.79
N LEU A 212 7.66 25.48 -6.92
CA LEU A 212 8.14 26.26 -8.07
C LEU A 212 7.02 27.12 -8.67
N ILE A 213 5.88 26.51 -8.99
CA ILE A 213 4.73 27.23 -9.56
C ILE A 213 4.26 28.34 -8.61
N TYR A 214 4.13 28.02 -7.31
CA TYR A 214 3.72 29.00 -6.32
C TYR A 214 4.69 30.16 -6.18
N ALA A 215 6.00 29.90 -6.21
CA ALA A 215 7.04 30.93 -6.19
C ALA A 215 6.95 31.86 -7.42
N ILE A 216 6.80 31.27 -8.62
CA ILE A 216 6.64 32.04 -9.87
C ILE A 216 5.39 32.96 -9.79
N ILE A 217 4.23 32.41 -9.39
CA ILE A 217 2.99 33.20 -9.29
C ILE A 217 3.13 34.32 -8.24
N LEU A 218 3.82 34.06 -7.10
CA LEU A 218 4.08 35.09 -6.08
C LEU A 218 4.98 36.19 -6.62
N ILE A 219 6.03 35.87 -7.34
CA ILE A 219 6.97 36.84 -7.92
C ILE A 219 6.26 37.69 -8.97
N ILE A 220 5.46 37.08 -9.85
CA ILE A 220 4.64 37.78 -10.84
C ILE A 220 3.66 38.75 -10.13
N ASN A 221 2.91 38.26 -9.14
CA ASN A 221 1.94 39.08 -8.39
C ASN A 221 2.60 40.29 -7.69
N ARG A 222 3.81 40.10 -7.18
CA ARG A 222 4.58 41.15 -6.53
C ARG A 222 5.14 42.17 -7.54
N ASN A 223 5.81 41.69 -8.59
CA ASN A 223 6.53 42.56 -9.53
C ASN A 223 5.57 43.35 -10.43
N LEU A 224 4.47 42.74 -10.84
CA LEU A 224 3.42 43.40 -11.60
C LEU A 224 2.41 44.15 -10.73
N LYS A 225 2.58 44.16 -9.39
CA LYS A 225 1.72 44.85 -8.42
C LYS A 225 0.24 44.49 -8.59
N LEU A 226 -0.12 43.24 -8.96
CA LEU A 226 -1.47 42.82 -9.30
C LEU A 226 -2.40 42.73 -8.10
N LYS A 227 -1.91 42.83 -6.86
CA LYS A 227 -2.66 42.79 -5.60
C LYS A 227 -3.61 41.58 -5.46
N ILE A 228 -3.30 40.46 -6.13
CA ILE A 228 -4.11 39.26 -6.09
C ILE A 228 -4.07 38.67 -4.67
N SER A 229 -5.22 38.32 -4.14
CA SER A 229 -5.32 37.73 -2.80
C SER A 229 -4.68 36.34 -2.74
N ILE A 230 -4.15 35.96 -1.57
CA ILE A 230 -3.47 34.69 -1.36
C ILE A 230 -4.36 33.48 -1.68
N TYR A 231 -5.66 33.58 -1.47
CA TYR A 231 -6.64 32.55 -1.79
C TYR A 231 -6.69 32.28 -3.30
N LYS A 232 -6.73 33.36 -4.11
CA LYS A 232 -6.68 33.24 -5.58
C LYS A 232 -5.35 32.68 -6.07
N LEU A 233 -4.22 33.06 -5.44
CA LEU A 233 -2.90 32.51 -5.80
C LEU A 233 -2.84 30.99 -5.57
N ILE A 234 -3.45 30.48 -4.48
CA ILE A 234 -3.55 29.04 -4.22
C ILE A 234 -4.39 28.36 -5.30
N ILE A 235 -5.53 28.94 -5.67
CA ILE A 235 -6.40 28.40 -6.72
C ILE A 235 -5.64 28.35 -8.06
N TYR A 236 -4.96 29.42 -8.43
CA TYR A 236 -4.17 29.45 -9.67
C TYR A 236 -3.06 28.39 -9.66
N MET A 237 -2.35 28.23 -8.54
CA MET A 237 -1.35 27.16 -8.40
C MET A 237 -1.95 25.77 -8.65
N ILE A 238 -3.13 25.48 -8.08
CA ILE A 238 -3.80 24.18 -8.28
C ILE A 238 -4.22 24.01 -9.74
N ILE A 239 -4.79 25.06 -10.36
CA ILE A 239 -5.18 25.04 -11.77
C ILE A 239 -3.96 24.76 -12.67
N PHE A 240 -2.83 25.46 -12.46
CA PHE A 240 -1.61 25.24 -13.24
C PHE A 240 -1.04 23.81 -13.07
N LEU A 241 -1.08 23.24 -11.86
CA LEU A 241 -0.68 21.85 -11.64
C LEU A 241 -1.55 20.87 -12.42
N LEU A 242 -2.85 21.14 -12.56
CA LEU A 242 -3.79 20.30 -13.30
C LEU A 242 -3.70 20.52 -14.82
N ILE A 243 -3.37 21.73 -15.27
CA ILE A 243 -3.10 22.01 -16.69
C ILE A 243 -1.84 21.26 -17.14
N ILE A 244 -0.76 21.29 -16.34
CA ILE A 244 0.50 20.59 -16.67
C ILE A 244 0.30 19.07 -16.74
N ASN A 245 -0.43 18.52 -15.77
CA ASN A 245 -0.75 17.09 -15.74
C ASN A 245 -2.08 16.84 -15.04
N PRO A 246 -3.18 16.65 -15.78
CA PRO A 246 -4.51 16.40 -15.20
C PRO A 246 -4.56 15.12 -14.38
N TYR A 247 -3.68 14.14 -14.66
CA TYR A 247 -3.59 12.89 -13.90
C TYR A 247 -2.99 13.06 -12.51
N ASN A 248 -2.51 14.25 -12.12
CA ASN A 248 -2.09 14.54 -10.75
C ASN A 248 -3.17 14.21 -9.71
N VAL A 249 -4.45 14.21 -10.10
CA VAL A 249 -5.58 13.83 -9.23
C VAL A 249 -5.53 12.37 -8.76
N PHE A 250 -4.76 11.51 -9.42
CA PHE A 250 -4.57 10.11 -9.00
C PHE A 250 -3.34 9.93 -8.08
N LEU A 251 -2.62 11.02 -7.78
CA LEU A 251 -1.49 11.01 -6.87
C LEU A 251 -1.93 11.44 -5.46
N ASN A 252 -1.85 10.55 -4.48
CA ASN A 252 -2.15 10.90 -3.08
C ASN A 252 -1.33 12.11 -2.62
N SER A 253 -0.08 12.22 -3.05
CA SER A 253 0.81 13.35 -2.74
C SER A 253 0.27 14.70 -3.22
N PHE A 254 -0.52 14.74 -4.29
CA PHE A 254 -1.18 15.96 -4.76
C PHE A 254 -2.15 16.51 -3.70
N TYR A 255 -3.01 15.67 -3.16
CA TYR A 255 -3.98 16.07 -2.14
C TYR A 255 -3.31 16.51 -0.84
N TYR A 256 -2.38 15.68 -0.33
CA TYR A 256 -1.66 16.03 0.90
C TYR A 256 -0.91 17.35 0.76
N CYS A 257 -0.17 17.54 -0.31
CA CYS A 257 0.64 18.74 -0.44
C CYS A 257 -0.20 20.00 -0.75
N THR A 258 -1.30 19.89 -1.50
CA THR A 258 -2.15 21.06 -1.80
C THR A 258 -3.05 21.44 -0.63
N ILE A 259 -3.77 20.49 -0.04
CA ILE A 259 -4.74 20.77 1.02
C ILE A 259 -4.04 21.23 2.30
N ILE A 260 -3.03 20.48 2.79
CA ILE A 260 -2.35 20.85 4.04
C ILE A 260 -1.68 22.22 3.91
N SER A 261 -0.99 22.49 2.79
CA SER A 261 -0.36 23.80 2.61
C SER A 261 -1.38 24.93 2.51
N SER A 262 -2.54 24.70 1.88
CA SER A 262 -3.62 25.67 1.80
C SER A 262 -4.13 26.05 3.20
N PHE A 263 -4.36 25.08 4.07
CA PHE A 263 -4.76 25.32 5.46
C PHE A 263 -3.72 26.13 6.23
N VAL A 264 -2.44 25.79 6.11
CA VAL A 264 -1.34 26.52 6.76
C VAL A 264 -1.26 27.97 6.26
N ILE A 265 -1.38 28.18 4.94
CA ILE A 265 -1.33 29.51 4.34
C ILE A 265 -2.55 30.36 4.77
N ILE A 266 -3.75 29.78 4.75
CA ILE A 266 -5.00 30.45 5.14
C ILE A 266 -4.95 30.87 6.61
N LEU A 267 -4.47 30.00 7.49
CA LEU A 267 -4.42 30.22 8.94
C LEU A 267 -3.12 30.91 9.42
N ARG A 268 -2.24 31.30 8.49
CA ARG A 268 -0.91 31.88 8.84
C ARG A 268 -0.99 33.03 9.84
N LYS A 269 -1.99 33.93 9.75
CA LYS A 269 -2.15 35.06 10.70
C LYS A 269 -2.32 34.55 12.13
N LYS A 270 -3.20 33.55 12.34
CA LYS A 270 -3.42 32.93 13.66
C LYS A 270 -2.18 32.17 14.16
N ILE A 271 -1.42 31.55 13.24
CA ILE A 271 -0.16 30.87 13.56
C ILE A 271 0.87 31.87 14.10
N TYR A 272 1.07 33.00 13.42
CA TYR A 272 2.05 34.01 13.83
C TYR A 272 1.63 34.82 15.06
N GLN A 273 0.36 34.83 15.44
CA GLN A 273 -0.11 35.44 16.70
C GLN A 273 0.33 34.66 17.94
N LYS A 274 0.77 33.37 17.80
CA LYS A 274 1.29 32.58 18.90
C LYS A 274 2.67 33.08 19.30
N LYS A 275 2.84 33.55 20.54
CA LYS A 275 4.07 34.19 21.02
C LYS A 275 5.24 33.23 21.12
N ASN A 276 5.04 32.05 21.74
CA ASN A 276 6.09 31.09 22.05
C ASN A 276 6.29 30.09 20.91
N PHE A 277 7.53 29.64 20.70
CA PHE A 277 7.91 28.62 19.72
C PHE A 277 7.08 27.34 19.87
N LEU A 278 6.96 26.82 21.10
CA LEU A 278 6.21 25.59 21.38
C LEU A 278 4.72 25.73 21.05
N SER A 279 4.08 26.83 21.48
CA SER A 279 2.66 27.09 21.16
C SER A 279 2.41 27.25 19.68
N ARG A 280 3.38 27.79 18.94
CA ARG A 280 3.31 27.90 17.48
C ARG A 280 3.47 26.53 16.82
N SER A 281 4.41 25.71 17.27
CA SER A 281 4.64 24.35 16.78
C SER A 281 3.40 23.48 17.01
N LEU A 282 2.84 23.48 18.22
CA LEU A 282 1.61 22.76 18.55
C LEU A 282 0.43 23.22 17.68
N TYR A 283 0.27 24.54 17.47
CA TYR A 283 -0.82 25.05 16.66
C TYR A 283 -0.67 24.68 15.16
N ILE A 284 0.56 24.75 14.61
CA ILE A 284 0.83 24.29 13.23
C ILE A 284 0.53 22.80 13.10
N SER A 285 1.01 21.98 14.05
CA SER A 285 0.78 20.54 14.05
C SER A 285 -0.70 20.19 14.14
N PHE A 286 -1.47 20.92 14.95
CA PHE A 286 -2.92 20.77 15.04
C PHE A 286 -3.63 21.16 13.73
N VAL A 287 -3.26 22.28 13.11
CA VAL A 287 -3.83 22.71 11.82
C VAL A 287 -3.54 21.72 10.71
N THR A 288 -2.29 21.25 10.61
CA THR A 288 -1.90 20.25 9.60
C THR A 288 -2.58 18.90 9.84
N PHE A 289 -2.77 18.53 11.09
CA PHE A 289 -3.52 17.32 11.47
C PHE A 289 -4.99 17.42 11.06
N LEU A 290 -5.69 18.50 11.41
CA LEU A 290 -7.08 18.72 11.01
C LEU A 290 -7.24 18.64 9.48
N ALA A 291 -6.33 19.28 8.74
CA ALA A 291 -6.35 19.26 7.28
C ALA A 291 -6.08 17.83 6.72
N ALA A 292 -5.30 17.01 7.43
CA ALA A 292 -4.95 15.67 7.03
C ALA A 292 -5.97 14.58 7.43
N ILE A 293 -6.84 14.82 8.42
CA ILE A 293 -7.82 13.84 8.91
C ILE A 293 -8.60 13.17 7.78
N PRO A 294 -9.32 13.92 6.89
CA PRO A 294 -10.11 13.26 5.85
C PRO A 294 -9.26 12.48 4.85
N LEU A 295 -8.03 12.96 4.55
CA LEU A 295 -7.09 12.28 3.67
C LEU A 295 -6.55 11.00 4.29
N ASN A 296 -6.19 11.03 5.57
CA ASN A 296 -5.70 9.84 6.27
C ASN A 296 -6.78 8.77 6.33
N ILE A 297 -8.03 9.15 6.66
CA ILE A 297 -9.16 8.22 6.68
C ILE A 297 -9.45 7.66 5.27
N TYR A 298 -9.33 8.47 4.21
CA TYR A 298 -9.61 8.04 2.84
C TYR A 298 -8.51 7.18 2.21
N PHE A 299 -7.21 7.53 2.43
CA PHE A 299 -6.08 6.87 1.77
C PHE A 299 -5.33 5.86 2.65
N GLN A 300 -5.36 6.03 3.97
CA GLN A 300 -4.64 5.18 4.92
C GLN A 300 -5.58 4.36 5.82
N PHE A 301 -6.88 4.73 5.88
CA PHE A 301 -7.92 4.09 6.67
C PHE A 301 -7.64 4.10 8.18
N GLU A 302 -6.70 4.91 8.63
CA GLU A 302 -6.29 5.01 10.03
C GLU A 302 -5.99 6.46 10.43
N LEU A 303 -6.15 6.74 11.71
CA LEU A 303 -5.86 8.02 12.31
C LEU A 303 -5.19 7.83 13.66
N ASN A 304 -3.98 8.38 13.83
CA ASN A 304 -3.32 8.45 15.12
C ASN A 304 -3.70 9.77 15.81
N ILE A 305 -4.44 9.72 16.91
CA ILE A 305 -4.94 10.92 17.60
C ILE A 305 -3.80 11.73 18.24
N LEU A 306 -2.71 11.09 18.67
CA LEU A 306 -1.56 11.78 19.25
C LEU A 306 -0.58 12.34 18.21
N SER A 307 -0.81 12.11 16.92
CA SER A 307 0.07 12.62 15.87
C SER A 307 0.30 14.14 15.92
N PRO A 308 -0.66 15.01 16.32
CA PRO A 308 -0.39 16.45 16.50
C PRO A 308 0.67 16.73 17.56
N VAL A 309 0.63 15.97 18.66
CA VAL A 309 1.61 16.09 19.74
C VAL A 309 2.98 15.58 19.26
N TYR A 310 3.01 14.39 18.66
CA TYR A 310 4.25 13.84 18.10
C TYR A 310 4.90 14.78 17.09
N ASN A 311 4.12 15.31 16.16
CA ASN A 311 4.62 16.24 15.16
C ASN A 311 5.08 17.57 15.76
N ALA A 312 4.47 18.06 16.83
CA ALA A 312 4.88 19.32 17.47
C ALA A 312 6.31 19.26 18.03
N PHE A 313 6.78 18.09 18.43
CA PHE A 313 8.13 17.87 18.97
C PHE A 313 9.08 17.26 17.93
N LEU A 314 8.65 16.18 17.25
CA LEU A 314 9.52 15.44 16.33
C LEU A 314 9.80 16.22 15.04
N TYR A 315 8.83 17.01 14.57
CA TYR A 315 9.02 17.81 13.36
C TYR A 315 10.10 18.88 13.52
N PRO A 316 10.10 19.73 14.57
CA PRO A 316 11.20 20.68 14.78
C PRO A 316 12.55 20.01 15.01
N LEU A 317 12.60 18.93 15.80
CA LEU A 317 13.81 18.15 16.03
C LEU A 317 14.42 17.68 14.70
N PHE A 318 13.59 17.10 13.84
CA PHE A 318 14.03 16.59 12.56
C PHE A 318 14.44 17.72 11.61
N THR A 319 13.63 18.79 11.51
CA THR A 319 13.80 19.86 10.53
C THR A 319 14.94 20.80 10.87
N TYR A 320 15.10 21.13 12.15
CA TYR A 320 16.09 22.15 12.57
C TYR A 320 17.39 21.55 13.09
N ILE A 321 17.44 20.27 13.41
CA ILE A 321 18.63 19.61 13.95
C ILE A 321 19.07 18.46 13.04
N ILE A 322 18.26 17.39 12.89
CA ILE A 322 18.68 16.15 12.21
C ILE A 322 18.99 16.42 10.74
N MET A 323 18.06 17.03 10.02
CA MET A 323 18.19 17.27 8.58
C MET A 323 19.37 18.22 8.25
N PRO A 324 19.56 19.39 8.92
CA PRO A 324 20.73 20.22 8.68
C PRO A 324 22.04 19.53 8.97
N VAL A 325 22.18 18.81 10.09
CA VAL A 325 23.39 18.05 10.42
C VAL A 325 23.65 16.97 9.38
N SER A 326 22.62 16.24 8.94
CA SER A 326 22.76 15.23 7.88
C SER A 326 23.17 15.86 6.54
N ILE A 327 22.66 17.03 6.16
CA ILE A 327 23.07 17.72 4.93
C ILE A 327 24.50 18.24 5.05
N LEU A 328 24.86 18.82 6.20
CA LEU A 328 26.21 19.33 6.45
C LEU A 328 27.26 18.21 6.46
N SER A 329 26.90 16.99 6.87
CA SER A 329 27.83 15.84 6.85
C SER A 329 28.36 15.53 5.43
N VAL A 330 27.65 15.93 4.38
CA VAL A 330 28.12 15.79 3.00
C VAL A 330 29.35 16.67 2.70
N PHE A 331 29.50 17.78 3.45
CA PHE A 331 30.62 18.72 3.33
C PHE A 331 31.66 18.53 4.44
N MET A 332 31.23 18.05 5.60
CA MET A 332 32.04 17.80 6.80
C MET A 332 31.80 16.34 7.25
N PRO A 333 32.60 15.36 6.74
CA PRO A 333 32.40 13.93 6.96
C PRO A 333 32.29 13.50 8.44
N GLU A 334 32.95 14.21 9.33
CA GLU A 334 32.97 13.98 10.78
C GLU A 334 31.56 14.09 11.39
N LEU A 335 30.69 14.91 10.80
CA LEU A 335 29.31 15.08 11.23
C LEU A 335 28.42 13.89 10.89
N ASP A 336 28.86 12.94 10.05
CA ASP A 336 28.04 11.77 9.70
C ASP A 336 27.78 10.88 10.90
N LEU A 337 28.74 10.70 11.79
CA LEU A 337 28.54 9.95 13.04
C LEU A 337 27.46 10.60 13.91
N VAL A 338 27.46 11.92 14.00
CA VAL A 338 26.45 12.68 14.76
C VAL A 338 25.10 12.56 14.08
N ALA A 339 25.04 12.73 12.76
CA ALA A 339 23.81 12.57 11.97
C ALA A 339 23.22 11.17 12.15
N PHE A 340 24.05 10.14 12.06
CA PHE A 340 23.63 8.75 12.24
C PHE A 340 23.12 8.46 13.65
N ALA A 341 23.82 8.97 14.70
CA ALA A 341 23.38 8.84 16.08
C ALA A 341 22.02 9.51 16.32
N LEU A 342 21.81 10.71 15.78
CA LEU A 342 20.54 11.44 15.86
C LEU A 342 19.41 10.69 15.13
N LEU A 343 19.68 10.14 13.95
CA LEU A 343 18.73 9.33 13.19
C LEU A 343 18.36 8.04 13.92
N LYS A 344 19.34 7.37 14.56
CA LYS A 344 19.12 6.19 15.39
C LYS A 344 18.27 6.53 16.63
N LEU A 345 18.57 7.64 17.30
CA LEU A 345 17.75 8.13 18.43
C LEU A 345 16.32 8.41 18.00
N PHE A 346 16.12 9.08 16.85
CA PHE A 346 14.80 9.35 16.29
C PHE A 346 14.05 8.04 15.96
N GLY A 347 14.75 7.06 15.42
CA GLY A 347 14.23 5.71 15.18
C GLY A 347 13.78 5.02 16.49
N SER A 348 14.61 5.06 17.54
CA SER A 348 14.28 4.47 18.85
C SER A 348 13.09 5.16 19.52
N LEU A 349 13.01 6.50 19.44
CA LEU A 349 11.85 7.25 19.91
C LEU A 349 10.57 6.83 19.15
N SER A 350 10.65 6.63 17.85
CA SER A 350 9.50 6.17 17.07
C SER A 350 9.02 4.77 17.47
N VAL A 351 9.93 3.85 17.83
CA VAL A 351 9.59 2.53 18.35
C VAL A 351 8.86 2.64 19.69
N MET A 352 9.37 3.48 20.59
CA MET A 352 8.76 3.70 21.90
C MET A 352 7.34 4.29 21.78
N LEU A 353 7.15 5.29 20.92
CA LEU A 353 5.85 5.93 20.71
C LEU A 353 4.83 4.99 20.06
N LEU A 354 5.27 4.03 19.25
CA LEU A 354 4.38 3.06 18.61
C LEU A 354 3.74 2.09 19.61
N LYS A 355 4.35 1.88 20.78
CA LYS A 355 3.77 1.05 21.86
C LYS A 355 2.49 1.65 22.46
N ILE A 356 2.23 2.95 22.25
CA ILE A 356 1.02 3.62 22.74
C ILE A 356 -0.11 3.38 21.73
N PRO A 357 -1.21 2.67 22.07
CA PRO A 357 -2.27 2.28 21.16
C PRO A 357 -3.22 3.46 20.85
N THR A 358 -2.81 4.36 19.98
CA THR A 358 -3.55 5.60 19.63
C THR A 358 -4.08 5.62 18.21
N ASN A 359 -3.97 4.50 17.49
CA ASN A 359 -4.45 4.36 16.13
C ASN A 359 -5.90 3.87 16.10
N PHE A 360 -6.75 4.60 15.41
CA PHE A 360 -8.15 4.27 15.16
C PHE A 360 -8.32 3.92 13.68
N ILE A 361 -9.00 2.81 13.42
CA ILE A 361 -9.26 2.32 12.06
C ILE A 361 -10.65 2.80 11.61
N PHE A 362 -10.74 3.26 10.38
CA PHE A 362 -11.98 3.75 9.77
C PHE A 362 -12.29 2.96 8.50
N ILE A 363 -13.54 2.61 8.31
CA ILE A 363 -13.99 2.11 7.01
C ILE A 363 -13.74 3.20 5.95
N LYS A 364 -13.41 2.80 4.72
CA LYS A 364 -13.17 3.76 3.63
C LYS A 364 -14.43 4.61 3.38
N PRO A 365 -14.38 5.93 3.54
CA PRO A 365 -15.51 6.81 3.30
C PRO A 365 -15.76 7.00 1.80
N SER A 366 -16.99 7.31 1.42
CA SER A 366 -17.28 7.87 0.11
C SER A 366 -16.75 9.31 -0.03
N ILE A 367 -16.61 9.80 -1.26
CA ILE A 367 -16.17 11.18 -1.53
C ILE A 367 -17.13 12.21 -0.87
N LEU A 368 -18.42 11.90 -0.79
CA LEU A 368 -19.39 12.76 -0.11
C LEU A 368 -19.09 12.88 1.39
N ILE A 369 -18.73 11.80 2.05
CA ILE A 369 -18.33 11.80 3.46
C ILE A 369 -17.03 12.60 3.65
N VAL A 370 -16.06 12.46 2.75
CA VAL A 370 -14.82 13.27 2.76
C VAL A 370 -15.14 14.75 2.62
N SER A 371 -16.06 15.13 1.73
CA SER A 371 -16.51 16.51 1.55
C SER A 371 -17.20 17.04 2.80
N LEU A 372 -18.03 16.22 3.45
CA LEU A 372 -18.68 16.57 4.72
C LEU A 372 -17.65 16.80 5.83
N TYR A 373 -16.59 15.99 5.91
CA TYR A 373 -15.49 16.22 6.86
C TYR A 373 -14.86 17.60 6.66
N TYR A 374 -14.51 17.98 5.42
CA TYR A 374 -13.94 19.30 5.16
C TYR A 374 -14.91 20.44 5.46
N PHE A 375 -16.18 20.26 5.14
CA PHE A 375 -17.23 21.21 5.52
C PHE A 375 -17.25 21.41 7.04
N LEU A 376 -17.36 20.34 7.82
CA LEU A 376 -17.35 20.41 9.27
C LEU A 376 -16.07 21.04 9.83
N ILE A 377 -14.88 20.70 9.30
CA ILE A 377 -13.60 21.29 9.74
C ILE A 377 -13.58 22.81 9.53
N VAL A 378 -13.99 23.30 8.34
CA VAL A 378 -13.99 24.73 8.04
C VAL A 378 -14.88 25.51 9.01
N PHE A 379 -16.05 24.99 9.32
CA PHE A 379 -16.97 25.62 10.28
C PHE A 379 -16.53 25.45 11.74
N ALA A 380 -15.93 24.31 12.08
CA ALA A 380 -15.36 24.04 13.40
C ALA A 380 -14.23 25.00 13.80
N LEU A 381 -13.47 25.53 12.82
CA LEU A 381 -12.44 26.55 13.06
C LEU A 381 -13.01 27.89 13.58
N LYS A 382 -14.32 28.12 13.42
CA LYS A 382 -15.02 29.33 13.85
C LYS A 382 -16.00 29.10 15.00
N ASN A 383 -16.51 27.86 15.15
CA ASN A 383 -17.59 27.55 16.10
C ASN A 383 -17.29 26.26 16.89
N LYS A 384 -17.19 26.39 18.22
CA LYS A 384 -16.94 25.28 19.15
C LYS A 384 -18.05 24.21 19.12
N LYS A 385 -19.31 24.56 18.89
CA LYS A 385 -20.42 23.60 18.79
C LYS A 385 -20.25 22.73 17.56
N VAL A 386 -19.83 23.29 16.41
CA VAL A 386 -19.54 22.53 15.20
C VAL A 386 -18.32 21.64 15.39
N PHE A 387 -17.32 22.06 16.18
CA PHE A 387 -16.19 21.21 16.53
C PHE A 387 -16.64 19.96 17.31
N LEU A 388 -17.58 20.08 18.24
CA LEU A 388 -18.15 18.93 18.95
C LEU A 388 -18.92 18.01 18.00
N ILE A 389 -19.69 18.55 17.05
CA ILE A 389 -20.36 17.77 16.01
C ILE A 389 -19.35 17.00 15.15
N PHE A 390 -18.24 17.64 14.79
CA PHE A 390 -17.15 17.00 14.04
C PHE A 390 -16.54 15.83 14.82
N ILE A 391 -16.29 15.98 16.12
CA ILE A 391 -15.80 14.90 16.99
C ILE A 391 -16.82 13.76 17.07
N LEU A 392 -18.09 14.06 17.27
CA LEU A 392 -19.15 13.04 17.29
C LEU A 392 -19.21 12.28 15.97
N PHE A 393 -19.10 13.00 14.84
CA PHE A 393 -19.09 12.37 13.51
C PHE A 393 -17.87 11.43 13.32
N LEU A 394 -16.69 11.80 13.82
CA LEU A 394 -15.51 10.91 13.84
C LEU A 394 -15.77 9.64 14.66
N ILE A 395 -16.36 9.78 15.85
CA ILE A 395 -16.68 8.63 16.72
C ILE A 395 -17.68 7.69 16.05
N LEU A 396 -18.75 8.25 15.46
CA LEU A 396 -19.75 7.44 14.73
C LEU A 396 -19.14 6.72 13.54
N HIS A 397 -18.30 7.40 12.75
CA HIS A 397 -17.64 6.78 11.61
C HIS A 397 -16.64 5.67 12.03
N ASN A 398 -15.87 5.87 13.11
CA ASN A 398 -14.98 4.83 13.64
C ASN A 398 -15.73 3.59 14.11
N ASN A 399 -16.94 3.76 14.65
CA ASN A 399 -17.78 2.65 15.12
C ASN A 399 -18.81 2.17 14.08
N PHE A 400 -18.67 2.56 12.82
CA PHE A 400 -19.68 2.29 11.78
C PHE A 400 -20.05 0.80 11.69
N ASN A 401 -19.06 -0.10 11.61
CA ASN A 401 -19.30 -1.54 11.53
C ASN A 401 -19.98 -2.11 12.78
N ARG A 402 -19.79 -1.50 13.95
CA ARG A 402 -20.47 -1.92 15.19
C ARG A 402 -21.91 -1.47 15.21
N ILE A 403 -22.21 -0.27 14.68
CA ILE A 403 -23.55 0.30 14.62
C ILE A 403 -24.37 -0.36 13.52
N PHE A 404 -23.72 -0.66 12.38
CA PHE A 404 -24.34 -1.30 11.21
C PHE A 404 -23.60 -2.61 10.89
N PRO A 405 -23.85 -3.68 11.66
CA PRO A 405 -23.17 -4.95 11.43
C PRO A 405 -23.54 -5.52 10.07
N SER A 406 -22.55 -6.06 9.38
CA SER A 406 -22.68 -6.70 8.08
C SER A 406 -22.22 -8.15 8.15
N THR A 407 -22.67 -8.96 7.22
CA THR A 407 -22.20 -10.34 7.02
C THR A 407 -21.71 -10.49 5.59
N TYR A 408 -20.47 -10.90 5.42
CA TYR A 408 -19.92 -11.21 4.10
C TYR A 408 -18.79 -12.24 4.19
N VAL A 409 -18.64 -12.98 3.10
CA VAL A 409 -17.47 -13.82 2.81
C VAL A 409 -16.78 -13.23 1.59
N LEU A 410 -15.50 -12.94 1.70
CA LEU A 410 -14.68 -12.33 0.64
C LEU A 410 -13.55 -13.28 0.28
N VAL A 411 -13.63 -13.88 -0.90
CA VAL A 411 -12.56 -14.67 -1.51
C VAL A 411 -11.66 -13.72 -2.27
N LEU A 412 -10.39 -13.66 -1.89
CA LEU A 412 -9.44 -12.67 -2.42
C LEU A 412 -8.71 -13.18 -3.67
N ASP A 413 -8.55 -12.32 -4.65
CA ASP A 413 -7.59 -12.56 -5.73
C ASP A 413 -6.18 -12.27 -5.19
N VAL A 414 -5.48 -13.31 -4.78
CA VAL A 414 -4.08 -13.29 -4.33
C VAL A 414 -3.14 -14.02 -5.31
N GLY A 415 -3.60 -14.22 -6.55
CA GLY A 415 -2.90 -14.99 -7.57
C GLY A 415 -3.14 -16.49 -7.42
N GLN A 416 -2.09 -17.30 -7.64
CA GLN A 416 -2.17 -18.76 -7.42
C GLN A 416 -1.96 -19.04 -5.93
N ALA A 417 -3.00 -18.80 -5.13
CA ALA A 417 -2.97 -18.90 -3.68
C ALA A 417 -4.37 -18.73 -3.09
N ASP A 418 -4.57 -19.09 -1.83
CA ASP A 418 -5.84 -18.96 -1.12
C ASP A 418 -5.79 -17.89 -0.02
N SER A 419 -6.84 -17.06 0.04
CA SER A 419 -7.07 -16.16 1.17
C SER A 419 -8.56 -15.78 1.21
N ILE A 420 -9.25 -16.11 2.29
CA ILE A 420 -10.70 -15.93 2.42
C ILE A 420 -10.99 -15.22 3.74
N LEU A 421 -11.66 -14.07 3.66
CA LEU A 421 -12.07 -13.30 4.82
C LEU A 421 -13.57 -13.52 5.09
N ILE A 422 -13.90 -14.04 6.26
CA ILE A 422 -15.26 -14.12 6.78
C ILE A 422 -15.48 -13.00 7.79
N HIS A 423 -16.43 -12.13 7.52
CA HIS A 423 -16.89 -11.10 8.46
C HIS A 423 -18.34 -11.37 8.83
N HIS A 424 -18.58 -11.67 10.10
CA HIS A 424 -19.92 -11.93 10.61
C HIS A 424 -20.03 -11.50 12.07
N ASN A 425 -21.08 -10.74 12.41
CA ASN A 425 -21.34 -10.25 13.78
C ASN A 425 -20.10 -9.58 14.43
N ASN A 426 -19.40 -8.73 13.67
CA ASN A 426 -18.16 -8.04 14.09
C ASN A 426 -17.00 -8.98 14.45
N LYS A 427 -17.06 -10.24 14.02
CA LYS A 427 -15.96 -11.20 14.06
C LYS A 427 -15.33 -11.33 12.69
N ASN A 428 -14.01 -11.40 12.67
CA ASN A 428 -13.21 -11.46 11.47
C ASN A 428 -12.37 -12.73 11.50
N ILE A 429 -12.63 -13.64 10.59
CA ILE A 429 -11.86 -14.87 10.43
C ILE A 429 -11.18 -14.83 9.09
N LEU A 430 -9.92 -15.16 9.06
CA LEU A 430 -9.15 -15.29 7.83
C LEU A 430 -8.80 -16.78 7.65
N ILE A 431 -9.28 -17.38 6.58
CA ILE A 431 -8.88 -18.72 6.14
C ILE A 431 -7.78 -18.51 5.10
N ASP A 432 -6.60 -18.99 5.39
CA ASP A 432 -5.36 -18.80 4.65
C ASP A 432 -4.99 -17.33 4.42
N THR A 433 -3.73 -17.10 4.10
CA THR A 433 -3.17 -15.76 3.97
C THR A 433 -2.62 -15.46 2.58
N GLY A 434 -2.60 -16.47 1.73
CA GLY A 434 -1.91 -16.42 0.46
C GLY A 434 -0.39 -16.41 0.64
N GLY A 435 0.29 -16.35 -0.48
CA GLY A 435 1.75 -16.25 -0.57
C GLY A 435 2.18 -16.34 -2.03
N SER A 436 3.31 -15.75 -2.37
CA SER A 436 3.87 -15.83 -3.72
C SER A 436 5.31 -16.29 -3.68
N ILE A 437 5.57 -17.54 -4.06
CA ILE A 437 6.91 -18.14 -4.13
C ILE A 437 7.88 -17.28 -4.96
N ASN A 438 7.39 -16.60 -5.99
CA ASN A 438 8.19 -15.72 -6.85
C ASN A 438 8.47 -14.33 -6.23
N GLY A 439 8.23 -14.14 -4.94
CA GLY A 439 8.53 -12.89 -4.23
C GLY A 439 7.76 -11.65 -4.74
N SER A 440 6.59 -11.85 -5.34
CA SER A 440 5.74 -10.74 -5.73
C SER A 440 5.24 -10.01 -4.49
N LYS A 441 5.76 -8.82 -4.23
CA LYS A 441 5.31 -7.97 -3.12
C LYS A 441 3.89 -7.40 -3.34
N LEU A 442 3.25 -7.68 -4.46
CA LEU A 442 1.96 -7.11 -4.83
C LEU A 442 0.87 -7.55 -3.86
N TYR A 443 0.81 -8.84 -3.56
CA TYR A 443 -0.17 -9.47 -2.67
C TYR A 443 0.32 -9.64 -1.22
N SER A 444 1.46 -9.03 -0.87
CA SER A 444 2.02 -9.17 0.48
C SER A 444 1.11 -8.58 1.56
N ALA A 445 1.24 -9.10 2.79
CA ALA A 445 0.48 -8.61 3.93
C ALA A 445 0.57 -7.09 4.09
N ASN A 446 1.76 -6.51 3.92
CA ASN A 446 1.98 -5.07 4.06
C ASN A 446 1.30 -4.22 3.01
N ASN A 447 1.40 -4.64 1.74
CA ASN A 447 0.95 -3.81 0.62
C ASN A 447 -0.52 -4.04 0.29
N PHE A 448 -1.07 -5.21 0.63
CA PHE A 448 -2.41 -5.62 0.25
C PHE A 448 -3.30 -5.95 1.45
N LEU A 449 -3.07 -7.06 2.17
CA LEU A 449 -4.01 -7.56 3.17
C LEU A 449 -4.31 -6.56 4.30
N ILE A 450 -3.29 -5.99 4.92
CA ILE A 450 -3.47 -5.01 6.02
C ILE A 450 -4.21 -3.76 5.55
N SER A 451 -3.88 -3.28 4.34
CA SER A 451 -4.55 -2.12 3.77
C SER A 451 -6.02 -2.42 3.46
N LEU A 452 -6.30 -3.61 2.91
CA LEU A 452 -7.65 -4.08 2.64
C LEU A 452 -8.47 -4.19 3.93
N PHE A 453 -7.96 -4.87 4.96
CA PHE A 453 -8.65 -5.01 6.25
C PHE A 453 -8.97 -3.65 6.87
N LYS A 454 -8.00 -2.75 6.92
CA LYS A 454 -8.24 -1.37 7.41
C LYS A 454 -9.32 -0.67 6.59
N SER A 455 -9.32 -0.80 5.26
CA SER A 455 -10.32 -0.18 4.38
C SER A 455 -11.75 -0.67 4.63
N LEU A 456 -11.88 -1.91 5.10
CA LEU A 456 -13.13 -2.53 5.53
C LEU A 456 -13.51 -2.21 6.99
N GLY A 457 -12.70 -1.37 7.68
CA GLY A 457 -12.91 -1.01 9.08
C GLY A 457 -12.52 -2.12 10.06
N ILE A 458 -11.71 -3.09 9.64
CA ILE A 458 -11.25 -4.20 10.46
C ILE A 458 -9.96 -3.79 11.17
N SER A 459 -9.97 -3.81 12.49
CA SER A 459 -8.82 -3.47 13.34
C SER A 459 -8.10 -4.68 13.92
N LYS A 460 -8.71 -5.87 13.83
CA LYS A 460 -8.14 -7.15 14.27
C LYS A 460 -8.76 -8.32 13.54
N ILE A 461 -8.03 -9.42 13.45
CA ILE A 461 -8.51 -10.73 13.05
C ILE A 461 -8.69 -11.58 14.31
N ASP A 462 -9.90 -12.13 14.52
CA ASP A 462 -10.22 -12.93 15.69
C ASP A 462 -9.62 -14.34 15.59
N ALA A 463 -9.45 -14.90 14.40
CA ALA A 463 -8.68 -16.11 14.14
C ALA A 463 -8.13 -16.14 12.71
N ILE A 464 -6.90 -16.57 12.55
CA ILE A 464 -6.38 -17.07 11.28
C ILE A 464 -6.53 -18.59 11.33
N ILE A 465 -7.07 -19.19 10.28
CA ILE A 465 -7.16 -20.63 10.10
C ILE A 465 -6.30 -20.98 8.91
N LEU A 466 -5.27 -21.76 9.11
CA LEU A 466 -4.41 -22.27 8.06
C LEU A 466 -4.96 -23.61 7.60
N SER A 467 -5.23 -23.75 6.30
CA SER A 467 -5.68 -25.02 5.74
C SER A 467 -4.56 -26.05 5.87
N HIS A 468 -3.34 -25.72 5.46
CA HIS A 468 -2.13 -26.52 5.57
C HIS A 468 -0.89 -25.65 5.46
N GLY A 469 0.32 -26.26 5.55
CA GLY A 469 1.59 -25.56 5.69
C GLY A 469 2.23 -25.01 4.41
N ASP A 470 1.60 -25.13 3.25
CA ASP A 470 2.16 -24.67 1.98
C ASP A 470 2.23 -23.14 1.87
N TYR A 471 3.23 -22.67 1.12
CA TYR A 471 3.55 -21.25 1.04
C TYR A 471 2.42 -20.42 0.43
N ASP A 472 1.67 -20.94 -0.54
CA ASP A 472 0.54 -20.25 -1.18
C ASP A 472 -0.73 -20.19 -0.29
N HIS A 473 -0.72 -20.87 0.86
CA HIS A 473 -1.75 -20.79 1.90
C HIS A 473 -1.31 -19.97 3.11
N MET A 474 -0.09 -20.18 3.60
CA MET A 474 0.37 -19.51 4.82
C MET A 474 1.53 -18.53 4.65
N GLY A 475 2.01 -18.28 3.41
CA GLY A 475 3.23 -17.50 3.16
C GLY A 475 3.24 -16.08 3.71
N GLU A 476 2.09 -15.43 3.82
CA GLU A 476 1.98 -14.08 4.40
C GLU A 476 1.60 -14.07 5.89
N SER A 477 1.38 -15.23 6.51
CA SER A 477 0.95 -15.33 7.92
C SER A 477 1.96 -14.69 8.89
N ILE A 478 3.26 -14.92 8.68
CA ILE A 478 4.34 -14.35 9.49
C ILE A 478 4.30 -12.82 9.44
N ASN A 479 4.29 -12.26 8.23
CA ASN A 479 4.23 -10.82 8.04
C ASN A 479 2.96 -10.20 8.65
N LEU A 480 1.84 -10.91 8.56
CA LEU A 480 0.56 -10.46 9.07
C LEU A 480 0.55 -10.46 10.61
N VAL A 481 1.01 -11.55 11.24
CA VAL A 481 1.11 -11.69 12.70
C VAL A 481 2.07 -10.64 13.29
N GLU A 482 3.13 -10.29 12.60
CA GLU A 482 4.06 -9.27 13.06
C GLU A 482 3.46 -7.86 13.11
N LYS A 483 2.58 -7.51 12.16
CA LYS A 483 2.18 -6.12 11.87
C LYS A 483 0.69 -5.82 12.08
N PHE A 484 -0.13 -6.85 12.27
CA PHE A 484 -1.56 -6.70 12.50
C PHE A 484 -1.97 -7.44 13.77
N LYS A 485 -3.07 -7.00 14.40
CA LYS A 485 -3.57 -7.63 15.61
C LYS A 485 -4.30 -8.92 15.28
N ILE A 486 -3.78 -10.04 15.76
CA ILE A 486 -4.35 -11.38 15.63
C ILE A 486 -4.61 -11.93 17.03
N ASP A 487 -5.80 -12.47 17.28
CA ASP A 487 -6.13 -13.02 18.60
C ASP A 487 -5.67 -14.49 18.73
N LYS A 488 -5.76 -15.30 17.65
CA LYS A 488 -5.31 -16.70 17.64
C LYS A 488 -5.03 -17.21 16.24
N VAL A 489 -4.28 -18.31 16.15
CA VAL A 489 -4.01 -19.06 14.90
C VAL A 489 -4.45 -20.52 15.10
N ILE A 490 -5.00 -21.13 14.05
CA ILE A 490 -5.45 -22.51 14.04
C ILE A 490 -4.75 -23.22 12.88
N PHE A 491 -3.95 -24.22 13.23
CA PHE A 491 -3.25 -25.09 12.30
C PHE A 491 -4.11 -26.31 11.96
N ASN A 492 -3.76 -27.00 10.88
CA ASN A 492 -4.32 -28.31 10.53
C ASN A 492 -3.84 -29.41 11.49
N CYS A 493 -4.28 -30.64 11.22
CA CYS A 493 -3.74 -31.85 11.87
C CYS A 493 -2.47 -32.31 11.14
N GLY A 494 -1.56 -32.92 11.85
CA GLY A 494 -0.33 -33.50 11.31
C GLY A 494 0.93 -32.86 11.84
N ASN A 495 2.06 -33.25 11.26
CA ASN A 495 3.38 -32.73 11.62
C ASN A 495 3.60 -31.35 11.00
N TYR A 496 4.24 -30.45 11.75
CA TYR A 496 4.53 -29.10 11.25
C TYR A 496 5.78 -29.09 10.37
N ASN A 497 5.70 -28.38 9.25
CA ASN A 497 6.84 -28.08 8.40
C ASN A 497 7.68 -26.90 8.93
N ASP A 498 8.79 -26.56 8.25
CA ASP A 498 9.70 -25.50 8.66
C ASP A 498 9.03 -24.11 8.71
N LEU A 499 8.08 -23.85 7.80
CA LEU A 499 7.38 -22.57 7.73
C LEU A 499 6.40 -22.42 8.89
N GLU A 500 5.68 -23.49 9.23
CA GLU A 500 4.78 -23.54 10.38
C GLU A 500 5.56 -23.42 11.69
N ASN A 501 6.68 -24.14 11.84
CA ASN A 501 7.54 -24.03 13.02
C ASN A 501 8.09 -22.61 13.20
N LYS A 502 8.46 -21.95 12.12
CA LYS A 502 8.88 -20.55 12.15
C LYS A 502 7.73 -19.62 12.61
N LEU A 503 6.52 -19.86 12.13
CA LEU A 503 5.34 -19.10 12.58
C LEU A 503 5.07 -19.33 14.06
N ILE A 504 5.14 -20.58 14.55
CA ILE A 504 4.93 -20.94 15.95
C ILE A 504 5.91 -20.19 16.85
N SER A 505 7.21 -20.17 16.51
CA SER A 505 8.21 -19.40 17.25
C SER A 505 7.83 -17.93 17.41
N ILE A 506 7.29 -17.30 16.37
CA ILE A 506 6.84 -15.89 16.41
C ILE A 506 5.56 -15.74 17.25
N LEU A 507 4.65 -16.71 17.20
CA LEU A 507 3.43 -16.71 18.00
C LEU A 507 3.76 -16.80 19.49
N ASP A 508 4.73 -17.64 19.88
CA ASP A 508 5.23 -17.77 21.25
C ASP A 508 5.86 -16.48 21.75
N ASP A 509 6.75 -15.87 20.96
CA ASP A 509 7.38 -14.58 21.26
C ASP A 509 6.35 -13.47 21.49
N LYS A 510 5.27 -13.47 20.71
CA LYS A 510 4.18 -12.49 20.82
C LYS A 510 3.07 -12.89 21.79
N LYS A 511 3.14 -14.08 22.40
CA LYS A 511 2.13 -14.64 23.28
C LYS A 511 0.74 -14.72 22.63
N ILE A 512 0.72 -15.05 21.33
CA ILE A 512 -0.52 -15.27 20.58
C ILE A 512 -0.87 -16.75 20.69
N LYS A 513 -2.10 -17.07 21.10
CA LYS A 513 -2.56 -18.43 21.24
C LYS A 513 -2.68 -19.13 19.90
N TYR A 514 -2.28 -20.39 19.84
CA TYR A 514 -2.51 -21.22 18.67
C TYR A 514 -3.05 -22.60 19.07
N TYR A 515 -3.70 -23.24 18.15
CA TYR A 515 -4.35 -24.53 18.31
C TYR A 515 -4.18 -25.35 17.05
N SER A 516 -4.25 -26.69 17.15
CA SER A 516 -4.28 -27.59 16.00
C SER A 516 -5.37 -28.64 16.19
N CYS A 517 -5.79 -29.23 15.08
CA CYS A 517 -6.68 -30.38 15.07
C CYS A 517 -7.98 -30.19 15.90
N ILE A 518 -8.55 -28.98 15.88
CA ILE A 518 -9.79 -28.70 16.61
C ILE A 518 -11.00 -29.23 15.84
N LYS A 519 -12.09 -29.56 16.53
CA LYS A 519 -13.35 -30.02 15.91
C LYS A 519 -14.27 -28.86 15.56
N GLU A 520 -14.28 -27.82 16.38
CA GLU A 520 -15.10 -26.63 16.14
C GLU A 520 -14.45 -25.36 16.71
N LEU A 521 -14.75 -24.24 16.08
CA LEU A 521 -14.44 -22.90 16.58
C LEU A 521 -15.74 -22.15 16.84
N ASN A 522 -16.04 -21.89 18.11
CA ASN A 522 -17.22 -21.16 18.53
C ASN A 522 -16.97 -19.66 18.51
N LEU A 523 -17.81 -18.88 17.85
CA LEU A 523 -17.71 -17.43 17.68
C LEU A 523 -19.01 -16.73 18.10
N ASN A 524 -19.40 -16.92 19.35
CA ASN A 524 -20.61 -16.39 20.01
C ASN A 524 -21.91 -16.84 19.34
N LYS A 525 -22.20 -16.37 18.11
CA LYS A 525 -23.48 -16.60 17.40
C LYS A 525 -23.39 -17.59 16.26
N TYR A 526 -22.21 -18.06 15.89
CA TYR A 526 -22.00 -19.03 14.81
C TYR A 526 -20.79 -19.91 15.10
N LYS A 527 -20.72 -21.01 14.39
CA LYS A 527 -19.68 -22.03 14.57
C LYS A 527 -19.03 -22.35 13.23
N LEU A 528 -17.73 -22.53 13.25
CA LEU A 528 -17.01 -23.19 12.17
C LEU A 528 -16.73 -24.63 12.61
N LYS A 529 -17.17 -25.60 11.83
CA LYS A 529 -16.92 -27.02 12.06
C LYS A 529 -15.76 -27.47 11.18
N PHE A 530 -14.79 -28.12 11.77
CA PHE A 530 -13.65 -28.71 11.06
C PHE A 530 -13.99 -30.16 10.74
N LEU A 531 -14.05 -30.49 9.46
CA LEU A 531 -14.43 -31.81 8.98
C LEU A 531 -13.22 -32.74 8.99
N ASN A 532 -12.73 -33.02 10.20
CA ASN A 532 -11.57 -33.88 10.40
C ASN A 532 -11.91 -35.33 10.12
N THR A 533 -11.09 -36.00 9.31
CA THR A 533 -11.19 -37.41 8.94
C THR A 533 -10.07 -38.21 9.59
N ARG A 534 -9.15 -38.73 8.83
CA ARG A 534 -7.90 -39.37 9.26
C ARG A 534 -6.73 -38.46 8.97
N GLU A 535 -5.57 -38.85 9.35
CA GLU A 535 -4.29 -38.27 8.92
C GLU A 535 -3.87 -38.89 7.59
N TYR A 536 -3.29 -38.11 6.70
CA TYR A 536 -2.85 -38.50 5.36
C TYR A 536 -1.36 -38.27 5.21
N ASP A 537 -0.70 -39.07 4.36
CA ASP A 537 0.71 -38.88 4.02
C ASP A 537 0.94 -37.60 3.17
N ASN A 538 -0.08 -37.23 2.39
CA ASN A 538 -0.06 -36.02 1.59
C ASN A 538 -0.52 -34.82 2.40
N GLU A 539 0.27 -33.77 2.49
CA GLU A 539 -0.02 -32.56 3.25
C GLU A 539 -1.30 -31.84 2.77
N ASN A 540 -1.57 -31.83 1.46
CA ASN A 540 -2.79 -31.25 0.90
C ASN A 540 -4.05 -31.93 1.45
N ASP A 541 -4.05 -33.24 1.59
CA ASP A 541 -5.19 -33.98 2.16
C ASP A 541 -5.32 -33.77 3.68
N ASN A 542 -4.29 -33.29 4.37
CA ASN A 542 -4.36 -32.85 5.76
C ASN A 542 -4.98 -31.45 5.91
N SER A 543 -5.39 -30.80 4.82
CA SER A 543 -6.02 -29.48 4.87
C SER A 543 -7.20 -29.43 5.86
N ASN A 544 -7.31 -28.36 6.62
CA ASN A 544 -8.49 -28.02 7.40
C ASN A 544 -9.68 -27.79 6.45
N VAL A 545 -10.59 -28.75 6.36
CA VAL A 545 -11.85 -28.57 5.64
C VAL A 545 -12.87 -27.96 6.60
N ILE A 546 -13.46 -26.83 6.22
CA ILE A 546 -14.29 -26.02 7.12
C ILE A 546 -15.71 -25.92 6.57
N TYR A 547 -16.68 -26.29 7.41
CA TYR A 547 -18.11 -26.07 7.17
C TYR A 547 -18.65 -25.01 8.13
N THR A 548 -19.44 -24.08 7.61
CA THR A 548 -20.14 -23.10 8.44
C THR A 548 -21.47 -22.67 7.81
N GLU A 549 -22.40 -22.25 8.65
CA GLU A 549 -23.64 -21.63 8.22
C GLU A 549 -23.71 -20.17 8.71
N LEU A 550 -23.95 -19.26 7.78
CA LEU A 550 -24.01 -17.81 8.04
C LEU A 550 -25.34 -17.28 7.51
N ASN A 551 -26.21 -16.84 8.42
CA ASN A 551 -27.57 -16.36 8.09
C ASN A 551 -28.34 -17.28 7.14
N GLY A 552 -28.32 -18.59 7.40
CA GLY A 552 -29.04 -19.60 6.62
C GLY A 552 -28.33 -20.08 5.36
N TYR A 553 -27.16 -19.55 4.99
CA TYR A 553 -26.37 -20.02 3.86
C TYR A 553 -25.24 -20.94 4.31
N LYS A 554 -25.06 -22.06 3.63
CA LYS A 554 -24.06 -23.10 3.91
C LYS A 554 -22.80 -22.89 3.10
N PHE A 555 -21.67 -22.80 3.76
CA PHE A 555 -20.34 -22.62 3.18
C PHE A 555 -19.46 -23.83 3.46
N LEU A 556 -18.76 -24.30 2.43
CA LEU A 556 -17.75 -25.37 2.52
C LEU A 556 -16.44 -24.90 1.89
N PHE A 557 -15.35 -24.90 2.68
CA PHE A 557 -14.00 -24.51 2.26
C PHE A 557 -13.10 -25.74 2.33
N MET A 558 -12.52 -26.15 1.18
CA MET A 558 -11.76 -27.39 1.09
C MET A 558 -10.26 -27.22 1.37
N GLY A 559 -9.71 -26.00 1.32
CA GLY A 559 -8.26 -25.82 1.19
C GLY A 559 -7.77 -26.49 -0.07
N ASP A 560 -6.74 -27.32 0.03
CA ASP A 560 -6.19 -28.14 -1.06
C ASP A 560 -6.51 -29.61 -0.94
N ALA A 561 -7.53 -29.96 -0.12
CA ALA A 561 -8.01 -31.32 0.03
C ALA A 561 -8.36 -31.95 -1.31
N GLY A 562 -7.85 -33.17 -1.51
CA GLY A 562 -8.06 -33.97 -2.70
C GLY A 562 -9.17 -35.01 -2.55
N ILE A 563 -9.30 -35.86 -3.59
CA ILE A 563 -10.34 -36.88 -3.73
C ILE A 563 -10.35 -37.87 -2.54
N SER A 564 -9.20 -38.21 -1.98
CA SER A 564 -9.11 -39.12 -0.81
C SER A 564 -9.86 -38.52 0.40
N LYS A 565 -9.63 -37.25 0.68
CA LYS A 565 -10.29 -36.53 1.75
C LYS A 565 -11.78 -36.35 1.49
N GLU A 566 -12.17 -36.03 0.24
CA GLU A 566 -13.54 -35.86 -0.18
C GLU A 566 -14.38 -37.15 0.10
N LYS A 567 -13.83 -38.34 -0.22
CA LYS A 567 -14.45 -39.63 0.07
C LYS A 567 -14.64 -39.86 1.56
N ASP A 568 -13.58 -39.66 2.36
CA ASP A 568 -13.63 -39.84 3.80
C ASP A 568 -14.62 -38.84 4.47
N ILE A 569 -14.77 -37.64 3.91
CA ILE A 569 -15.76 -36.66 4.37
C ILE A 569 -17.17 -37.15 4.10
N LEU A 570 -17.49 -37.70 2.92
CA LEU A 570 -18.82 -38.24 2.61
C LEU A 570 -19.20 -39.43 3.50
N GLU A 571 -18.25 -40.27 3.86
CA GLU A 571 -18.47 -41.40 4.76
C GLU A 571 -18.81 -40.94 6.19
N LYS A 572 -18.22 -39.80 6.64
CA LYS A 572 -18.30 -39.38 8.03
C LYS A 572 -19.33 -38.29 8.30
N TYR A 573 -19.60 -37.44 7.31
CA TYR A 573 -20.46 -36.28 7.47
C TYR A 573 -21.55 -36.23 6.41
N ASN A 574 -22.75 -35.90 6.84
CA ASN A 574 -23.87 -35.66 5.93
C ASN A 574 -23.84 -34.19 5.46
N LEU A 575 -23.42 -33.99 4.22
CA LEU A 575 -23.30 -32.66 3.58
C LEU A 575 -24.19 -32.65 2.34
N ALA A 576 -25.28 -31.90 2.38
CA ALA A 576 -26.16 -31.77 1.22
C ALA A 576 -26.56 -30.30 1.02
N ASN A 577 -26.78 -29.92 -0.23
CA ASN A 577 -27.24 -28.59 -0.63
C ASN A 577 -26.36 -27.50 -0.09
N ILE A 578 -25.08 -27.51 -0.45
CA ILE A 578 -24.10 -26.47 -0.12
C ILE A 578 -24.38 -25.25 -0.99
N ASP A 579 -24.57 -24.06 -0.38
CA ASP A 579 -24.75 -22.84 -1.15
C ASP A 579 -23.42 -22.37 -1.78
N PHE A 580 -22.33 -22.40 -1.02
CA PHE A 580 -21.01 -21.91 -1.46
C PHE A 580 -19.94 -22.97 -1.21
N PHE A 581 -19.31 -23.39 -2.28
CA PHE A 581 -18.24 -24.37 -2.28
C PHE A 581 -16.94 -23.76 -2.78
N LYS A 582 -15.92 -23.62 -1.91
CA LYS A 582 -14.56 -23.33 -2.34
C LYS A 582 -13.92 -24.62 -2.81
N VAL A 583 -13.70 -24.70 -4.09
CA VAL A 583 -13.12 -25.86 -4.78
C VAL A 583 -11.73 -26.20 -4.24
N GLY A 584 -11.46 -27.46 -4.00
CA GLY A 584 -10.18 -27.93 -3.51
C GLY A 584 -9.04 -27.75 -4.52
N HIS A 585 -7.83 -27.55 -4.02
CA HIS A 585 -6.58 -27.54 -4.77
C HIS A 585 -6.63 -26.71 -6.07
N HIS A 586 -7.17 -25.49 -5.98
CA HIS A 586 -7.30 -24.52 -7.08
C HIS A 586 -7.98 -25.06 -8.36
N GLY A 587 -8.78 -26.13 -8.23
CA GLY A 587 -9.39 -26.82 -9.37
C GLY A 587 -8.43 -27.80 -10.09
N SER A 588 -7.50 -28.41 -9.34
CA SER A 588 -6.67 -29.53 -9.80
C SER A 588 -7.52 -30.77 -10.09
N LYS A 589 -7.11 -31.58 -11.06
CA LYS A 589 -7.72 -32.90 -11.33
C LYS A 589 -7.65 -33.89 -10.15
N THR A 590 -6.88 -33.57 -9.12
CA THR A 590 -6.77 -34.35 -7.87
C THR A 590 -7.89 -34.05 -6.88
N SER A 591 -8.81 -33.14 -7.19
CA SER A 591 -9.95 -32.74 -6.35
C SER A 591 -11.25 -32.72 -7.16
N SER A 592 -12.37 -32.54 -6.47
CA SER A 592 -13.72 -32.38 -7.05
C SER A 592 -14.22 -33.65 -7.73
N ASP A 593 -14.14 -34.79 -7.00
CA ASP A 593 -14.70 -36.06 -7.46
C ASP A 593 -16.18 -35.92 -7.77
N LYS A 594 -16.63 -36.54 -8.86
CA LYS A 594 -18.03 -36.44 -9.33
C LYS A 594 -19.02 -36.85 -8.25
N LYS A 595 -18.77 -37.96 -7.54
CA LYS A 595 -19.66 -38.44 -6.47
C LYS A 595 -19.77 -37.43 -5.34
N PHE A 596 -18.65 -36.76 -4.99
CA PHE A 596 -18.63 -35.73 -3.98
C PHE A 596 -19.50 -34.53 -4.40
N ILE A 597 -19.34 -34.05 -5.63
CA ILE A 597 -20.09 -32.90 -6.15
C ILE A 597 -21.56 -33.21 -6.31
N ASP A 598 -21.91 -34.40 -6.80
CA ASP A 598 -23.30 -34.87 -6.95
C ASP A 598 -24.02 -34.95 -5.59
N GLU A 599 -23.31 -35.22 -4.49
CA GLU A 599 -23.88 -35.29 -3.13
C GLU A 599 -24.05 -33.92 -2.51
N ILE A 600 -22.99 -33.07 -2.55
CA ILE A 600 -23.04 -31.75 -1.93
C ILE A 600 -23.89 -30.74 -2.73
N LYS A 601 -24.07 -30.92 -4.03
CA LYS A 601 -24.87 -30.10 -4.96
C LYS A 601 -24.63 -28.58 -4.77
N PRO A 602 -23.43 -28.10 -5.03
CA PRO A 602 -23.09 -26.73 -4.72
C PRO A 602 -23.81 -25.75 -5.67
N LYS A 603 -24.48 -24.75 -5.09
CA LYS A 603 -25.12 -23.69 -5.88
C LYS A 603 -24.14 -22.76 -6.55
N TYR A 604 -23.09 -22.38 -5.81
CA TYR A 604 -21.99 -21.54 -6.27
C TYR A 604 -20.66 -22.23 -5.97
N SER A 605 -19.81 -22.38 -6.98
CA SER A 605 -18.48 -22.93 -6.86
C SER A 605 -17.44 -21.83 -7.07
N ILE A 606 -16.47 -21.70 -6.15
CA ILE A 606 -15.46 -20.65 -6.18
C ILE A 606 -14.10 -21.30 -6.36
N ILE A 607 -13.34 -20.85 -7.36
CA ILE A 607 -12.00 -21.32 -7.66
C ILE A 607 -11.03 -20.17 -7.47
N SER A 608 -10.18 -20.27 -6.46
CA SER A 608 -9.02 -19.35 -6.31
C SER A 608 -7.91 -19.83 -7.23
N VAL A 609 -7.56 -19.02 -8.22
CA VAL A 609 -6.58 -19.41 -9.25
C VAL A 609 -5.93 -18.19 -9.86
N GLY A 610 -4.65 -18.27 -10.16
CA GLY A 610 -3.88 -17.18 -10.76
C GLY A 610 -4.02 -17.12 -12.27
N LYS A 611 -4.06 -15.90 -12.82
CA LYS A 611 -4.05 -15.66 -14.27
C LYS A 611 -2.76 -16.22 -14.88
N ASN A 612 -2.90 -17.01 -15.95
CA ASN A 612 -1.76 -17.64 -16.65
C ASN A 612 -0.87 -18.48 -15.72
N ASN A 613 -1.50 -19.22 -14.78
CA ASN A 613 -0.74 -20.07 -13.88
C ASN A 613 -0.05 -21.24 -14.61
N ARG A 614 1.11 -21.65 -14.11
CA ARG A 614 1.93 -22.70 -14.73
C ARG A 614 1.37 -24.11 -14.59
N TYR A 615 0.37 -24.30 -13.73
CA TYR A 615 -0.22 -25.61 -13.43
C TYR A 615 -1.37 -25.97 -14.36
N GLY A 616 -1.86 -25.00 -15.18
CA GLY A 616 -2.99 -25.20 -16.06
C GLY A 616 -4.34 -25.32 -15.31
N HIS A 617 -4.38 -24.84 -14.07
CA HIS A 617 -5.63 -24.83 -13.28
C HIS A 617 -6.55 -23.68 -13.69
N PRO A 618 -7.91 -23.85 -13.56
CA PRO A 618 -8.58 -25.08 -13.21
C PRO A 618 -8.59 -26.06 -14.40
N ASN A 619 -8.49 -27.34 -14.13
CA ASN A 619 -8.57 -28.38 -15.14
C ASN A 619 -9.96 -28.48 -15.74
N LYS A 620 -10.05 -28.80 -17.03
CA LYS A 620 -11.32 -28.92 -17.75
C LYS A 620 -12.26 -29.94 -17.10
N GLU A 621 -11.74 -31.08 -16.68
CA GLU A 621 -12.49 -32.15 -16.00
C GLU A 621 -13.20 -31.65 -14.76
N VAL A 622 -12.54 -30.79 -13.94
CA VAL A 622 -13.16 -30.19 -12.76
C VAL A 622 -14.26 -29.20 -13.15
N LEU A 623 -14.04 -28.41 -14.21
CA LEU A 623 -15.08 -27.49 -14.70
C LEU A 623 -16.29 -28.25 -15.23
N ASP A 624 -16.08 -29.37 -15.93
CA ASP A 624 -17.16 -30.26 -16.44
C ASP A 624 -17.93 -30.91 -15.29
N THR A 625 -17.27 -31.27 -14.19
CA THR A 625 -17.91 -31.83 -12.98
C THR A 625 -18.78 -30.80 -12.26
N LEU A 626 -18.42 -29.50 -12.34
CA LEU A 626 -19.13 -28.40 -11.68
C LEU A 626 -20.16 -27.70 -12.56
N ASN A 627 -20.54 -28.27 -13.71
CA ASN A 627 -21.42 -27.65 -14.73
C ASN A 627 -22.79 -27.22 -14.20
N ASP A 628 -23.35 -27.92 -13.20
CA ASP A 628 -24.62 -27.59 -12.56
C ASP A 628 -24.51 -26.47 -11.51
N SER A 629 -23.28 -26.02 -11.20
CA SER A 629 -23.00 -24.96 -10.26
C SER A 629 -22.61 -23.66 -10.99
N LYS A 630 -23.00 -22.52 -10.45
CA LYS A 630 -22.49 -21.24 -10.97
C LYS A 630 -21.05 -21.02 -10.51
N ILE A 631 -20.13 -21.11 -11.45
CA ILE A 631 -18.70 -21.02 -11.19
C ILE A 631 -18.24 -19.55 -11.18
N TYR A 632 -17.45 -19.18 -10.17
CA TYR A 632 -16.69 -17.93 -10.06
C TYR A 632 -15.20 -18.25 -9.95
N ARG A 633 -14.36 -17.47 -10.64
CA ARG A 633 -12.91 -17.69 -10.69
C ARG A 633 -12.17 -16.40 -10.41
N THR A 634 -11.18 -16.42 -9.49
CA THR A 634 -10.43 -15.20 -9.13
C THR A 634 -9.57 -14.64 -10.28
N ASP A 635 -9.10 -15.46 -11.22
CA ASP A 635 -8.35 -15.01 -12.41
C ASP A 635 -9.22 -14.21 -13.41
N GLN A 636 -10.54 -14.48 -13.44
CA GLN A 636 -11.52 -13.84 -14.32
C GLN A 636 -12.30 -12.76 -13.58
N ASP A 637 -12.90 -13.10 -12.44
CA ASP A 637 -13.83 -12.25 -11.68
C ASP A 637 -13.11 -11.33 -10.67
N GLY A 638 -11.81 -11.53 -10.44
CA GLY A 638 -11.11 -10.87 -9.35
C GLY A 638 -11.56 -11.38 -7.99
N SER A 639 -11.43 -10.57 -6.95
CA SER A 639 -11.98 -10.93 -5.63
C SER A 639 -13.50 -10.97 -5.66
N ILE A 640 -14.07 -11.97 -5.01
CA ILE A 640 -15.51 -12.28 -5.03
C ILE A 640 -16.06 -12.09 -3.62
N MET A 641 -17.03 -11.20 -3.46
CA MET A 641 -17.67 -10.92 -2.18
C MET A 641 -19.12 -11.36 -2.16
N PHE A 642 -19.45 -12.26 -1.22
CA PHE A 642 -20.80 -12.73 -0.93
C PHE A 642 -21.34 -11.96 0.26
N LYS A 643 -22.18 -10.97 0.03
CA LYS A 643 -22.84 -10.18 1.07
C LYS A 643 -24.20 -10.73 1.39
N ILE A 644 -24.47 -11.00 2.66
CA ILE A 644 -25.76 -11.50 3.14
C ILE A 644 -26.43 -10.37 3.92
N LYS A 645 -27.55 -9.87 3.40
CA LYS A 645 -28.28 -8.76 4.01
C LYS A 645 -29.75 -9.10 4.10
N LYS A 646 -30.28 -9.29 5.33
CA LYS A 646 -31.69 -9.61 5.57
C LYS A 646 -32.19 -10.72 4.64
N ASP A 647 -31.58 -11.90 4.67
CA ASP A 647 -31.89 -13.07 3.87
C ASP A 647 -31.74 -12.91 2.34
N LYS A 648 -31.20 -11.78 1.88
CA LYS A 648 -30.84 -11.54 0.48
C LYS A 648 -29.34 -11.67 0.28
N LEU A 649 -28.99 -12.51 -0.68
CA LEU A 649 -27.61 -12.65 -1.13
C LEU A 649 -27.33 -11.66 -2.24
N GLN A 650 -26.25 -10.93 -2.09
CA GLN A 650 -25.66 -10.06 -3.13
C GLN A 650 -24.25 -10.56 -3.41
N ILE A 651 -23.95 -10.86 -4.66
CA ILE A 651 -22.59 -11.27 -5.10
C ILE A 651 -21.98 -10.11 -5.86
N GLU A 652 -20.80 -9.67 -5.42
CA GLU A 652 -20.03 -8.61 -6.05
C GLU A 652 -18.68 -9.18 -6.48
N THR A 653 -18.27 -8.89 -7.70
CA THR A 653 -16.95 -9.25 -8.24
C THR A 653 -16.14 -7.98 -8.47
N CYS A 654 -14.82 -8.11 -8.39
CA CYS A 654 -13.89 -7.01 -8.62
C CYS A 654 -13.16 -7.15 -9.98
N SER A 655 -13.84 -7.75 -10.97
CA SER A 655 -13.32 -7.78 -12.34
C SER A 655 -13.24 -6.37 -12.92
N PRO A 656 -12.27 -6.08 -13.85
CA PRO A 656 -12.15 -4.76 -14.47
C PRO A 656 -13.36 -4.39 -15.31
#